data_7473eec1f6c8bc683acf7b920f436b35
#
_entry.id   7473eec1f6c8bc683acf7b920f436b35
#
_cell.length_a   1.000
_cell.length_b   1.000
_cell.length_c   1.000
_cell.angle_alpha   90.00
_cell.angle_beta   90.00
_cell.angle_gamma   90.00
#
_symmetry.space_group_name_H-M   'P 1'
#
loop_
_entity.id
_entity.type
_entity.pdbx_description
1 polymer ?
#
loop_
_entity_poly.entity_id
_entity_poly.type
_entity_poly.pdbx_seq_one_letter_code
_entity_poly.pdbx_strand_id
1 'polypeptide(L)'
;MKARTTAARIGSVLLLSTLPALLVVAFVDAPDPATDVDPHLTTGSVVSREIVSDGHSAADSNSLARLKDGLEALSSGDVDGAQTRRDALPAGALDRKILTWAIALAGDESATTAEALPDWPGLETPRRNAERALAEANAEPQVVADAFSAAPPQTFEGTMVFGKALLALGRAQEARTLLAPFWHRTKLDARQEAAFLRAFGAVLPAEDYRYRAERMLYEDRIRSAERVAARAGAEALVAAWGAVIRNRDNAGALLDAVPESQRSAGYYHAKAKFLRRQGRFVEAADTLADASRDGEREIDPDAWWIERRVLSRELLDSGETERAYRVAADHAAESAAAIADAEFHAGWYALRGLDDAKRAAAHFARIAAVSSGPISLARAHYWLGRTAEAGGPGEAEQEYRRAAAHGTAFYGQLAAARLGQNTIVAGYPEPTAADRGRFAGREIVAAIDRLERAGHGWRADVLYRGLAGELTSPGEIALLAARAQGRGNHFLALKISKIAAARGIDTGALAYPIGAIPPSADVAEAGKALAYAVARQESEFNVAAISGAGARGLLQLLPGTARDMARKTGLAYSAARLTSDAGYNATLGAAFLDEQLARFDGSYVLTFAGYNAGPRRAAEWAERYGDPRGADIETVIDWIERIPYTETRNYVQRVMENYQVYKMQLTGRVDIERDLIRGR
;
A
#
# COMPACT_ATOMS: atom_id res chain seq x y z
N MET A 1 -47.06 18.16 -36.73
CA MET A 1 -46.80 17.91 -35.31
C MET A 1 -45.38 17.37 -35.18
N LYS A 2 -44.46 18.18 -34.70
CA LYS A 2 -43.04 17.86 -34.61
C LYS A 2 -42.76 17.31 -33.19
N ALA A 3 -42.31 16.07 -33.08
CA ALA A 3 -41.76 15.51 -31.85
C ALA A 3 -40.27 15.97 -31.74
N ARG A 4 -39.96 16.70 -30.67
CA ARG A 4 -38.61 17.07 -30.28
C ARG A 4 -38.03 15.97 -29.38
N THR A 5 -37.03 15.27 -29.87
CA THR A 5 -36.17 14.39 -29.05
C THR A 5 -35.10 15.25 -28.41
N THR A 6 -35.14 15.34 -27.09
CA THR A 6 -34.13 16.00 -26.26
C THR A 6 -33.05 14.97 -25.91
N ALA A 7 -31.88 15.09 -26.55
CA ALA A 7 -30.72 14.28 -26.14
C ALA A 7 -30.10 14.88 -24.87
N ALA A 8 -30.18 14.16 -23.78
CA ALA A 8 -29.48 14.50 -22.54
C ALA A 8 -27.99 14.21 -22.69
N ARG A 9 -27.17 15.25 -22.70
CA ARG A 9 -25.70 15.14 -22.59
C ARG A 9 -25.37 14.77 -21.14
N ILE A 10 -24.95 13.54 -20.92
CA ILE A 10 -24.33 13.11 -19.67
C ILE A 10 -22.83 13.46 -19.78
N GLY A 11 -22.44 14.54 -19.12
CA GLY A 11 -21.05 14.90 -18.94
C GLY A 11 -20.42 14.01 -17.86
N SER A 12 -19.63 13.03 -18.28
CA SER A 12 -18.82 12.23 -17.36
C SER A 12 -17.65 13.08 -16.87
N VAL A 13 -17.74 13.58 -15.64
CA VAL A 13 -16.58 14.12 -14.92
C VAL A 13 -15.78 12.94 -14.36
N LEU A 14 -14.77 12.50 -15.11
CA LEU A 14 -13.74 11.57 -14.63
C LEU A 14 -12.77 12.36 -13.73
N LEU A 15 -12.95 12.26 -12.41
CA LEU A 15 -11.89 12.57 -11.46
C LEU A 15 -10.92 11.39 -11.45
N LEU A 16 -9.77 11.58 -12.13
CA LEU A 16 -8.62 10.72 -12.05
C LEU A 16 -8.02 10.81 -10.63
N SER A 17 -8.18 9.77 -9.83
CA SER A 17 -7.28 9.52 -8.70
C SER A 17 -6.21 8.53 -9.16
N THR A 18 -5.12 9.06 -9.68
CA THR A 18 -3.86 8.32 -9.84
C THR A 18 -3.04 8.57 -8.60
N LEU A 19 -2.69 7.52 -7.87
CA LEU A 19 -1.44 7.27 -7.16
C LEU A 19 -1.70 6.41 -5.91
N PRO A 20 -0.84 5.45 -5.62
CA PRO A 20 -0.83 4.86 -4.30
C PRO A 20 -0.40 5.94 -3.31
N ALA A 21 -1.29 6.31 -2.40
CA ALA A 21 -0.98 7.23 -1.32
C ALA A 21 0.11 6.61 -0.44
N LEU A 22 1.34 7.06 -0.63
CA LEU A 22 2.35 6.97 0.42
C LEU A 22 1.83 7.87 1.55
N LEU A 23 1.36 7.24 2.61
CA LEU A 23 0.87 7.90 3.81
C LEU A 23 2.07 8.58 4.50
N VAL A 24 2.29 9.85 4.24
CA VAL A 24 3.14 10.69 5.09
C VAL A 24 2.29 11.10 6.28
N VAL A 25 2.43 10.36 7.38
CA VAL A 25 1.80 10.69 8.66
C VAL A 25 2.66 11.75 9.33
N ALA A 26 2.17 12.99 9.39
CA ALA A 26 2.70 14.00 10.29
C ALA A 26 2.20 13.66 11.70
N PHE A 27 3.13 13.43 12.63
CA PHE A 27 2.82 13.19 14.03
C PHE A 27 2.39 14.49 14.70
N VAL A 28 1.20 14.48 15.29
CA VAL A 28 0.76 15.48 16.26
C VAL A 28 0.61 14.75 17.59
N ASP A 29 1.27 15.25 18.64
CA ASP A 29 1.23 14.70 19.99
C ASP A 29 -0.21 14.61 20.52
N ALA A 30 -0.59 13.46 21.08
CA ALA A 30 -1.83 13.26 21.78
C ALA A 30 -1.55 12.98 23.27
N PRO A 31 -2.35 13.55 24.19
CA PRO A 31 -2.17 13.32 25.62
C PRO A 31 -2.69 11.94 26.06
N ASP A 32 -2.05 11.42 27.10
CA ASP A 32 -2.23 10.13 27.76
C ASP A 32 -3.64 9.95 28.36
N PRO A 33 -4.37 8.85 28.09
CA PRO A 33 -5.57 8.51 28.83
C PRO A 33 -5.28 7.42 29.88
N ALA A 34 -5.53 7.74 31.15
CA ALA A 34 -5.49 6.82 32.27
C ALA A 34 -6.65 5.82 32.21
N THR A 35 -6.28 4.57 32.31
CA THR A 35 -6.89 3.33 32.83
C THR A 35 -8.32 3.32 33.33
N ASP A 36 -9.12 2.39 32.77
CA ASP A 36 -9.91 1.41 33.55
C ASP A 36 -10.10 0.13 32.72
N VAL A 37 -9.69 -1.01 33.23
CA VAL A 37 -9.75 -2.32 32.57
C VAL A 37 -10.72 -3.21 33.33
N ASP A 38 -11.82 -3.60 32.67
CA ASP A 38 -12.81 -4.56 33.14
C ASP A 38 -12.21 -6.00 33.13
N PRO A 39 -12.31 -6.77 34.26
CA PRO A 39 -11.64 -8.07 34.41
C PRO A 39 -12.36 -9.28 33.80
N HIS A 40 -13.42 -9.14 33.01
CA HIS A 40 -14.28 -10.29 32.61
C HIS A 40 -14.31 -10.67 31.12
N LEU A 41 -13.28 -10.43 30.34
CA LEU A 41 -13.16 -10.96 28.98
C LEU A 41 -11.99 -11.95 28.85
N THR A 42 -12.20 -13.17 29.36
CA THR A 42 -11.33 -14.32 29.10
C THR A 42 -11.84 -15.08 27.88
N THR A 43 -11.18 -14.89 26.74
CA THR A 43 -11.10 -15.90 25.68
C THR A 43 -9.67 -15.93 25.15
N GLY A 44 -8.94 -16.97 25.56
CA GLY A 44 -7.79 -17.54 24.86
C GLY A 44 -6.55 -16.67 24.70
N SER A 45 -6.09 -16.01 25.74
CA SER A 45 -4.75 -15.43 25.76
C SER A 45 -4.12 -15.74 27.11
N VAL A 46 -3.48 -16.90 27.21
CA VAL A 46 -2.58 -17.20 28.31
C VAL A 46 -1.24 -16.55 28.01
N VAL A 47 -1.13 -15.27 28.29
CA VAL A 47 0.16 -14.70 28.70
C VAL A 47 -0.04 -14.31 30.16
N SER A 48 0.17 -15.29 31.03
CA SER A 48 0.28 -15.06 32.47
C SER A 48 1.35 -14.01 32.71
N ARG A 49 0.97 -12.96 33.40
CA ARG A 49 1.87 -12.03 34.07
C ARG A 49 2.74 -12.80 35.05
N GLU A 50 3.87 -13.30 34.62
CA GLU A 50 5.02 -13.34 35.48
C GLU A 50 5.68 -11.97 35.42
N ILE A 51 5.19 -11.07 36.26
CA ILE A 51 5.99 -9.92 36.70
C ILE A 51 7.06 -10.56 37.56
N VAL A 52 8.19 -10.91 36.96
CA VAL A 52 9.42 -11.07 37.67
C VAL A 52 9.72 -9.71 38.28
N SER A 53 9.50 -9.56 39.56
CA SER A 53 9.99 -8.44 40.33
C SER A 53 11.50 -8.62 40.45
N ASP A 54 12.22 -8.30 39.37
CA ASP A 54 13.66 -8.17 39.43
C ASP A 54 13.99 -6.99 40.33
N GLY A 55 14.68 -7.27 41.43
CA GLY A 55 15.29 -6.28 42.29
C GLY A 55 16.27 -5.44 41.46
N HIS A 56 15.76 -4.34 40.87
CA HIS A 56 16.55 -3.40 40.09
C HIS A 56 17.60 -2.81 41.02
N SER A 57 18.89 -2.94 40.64
CA SER A 57 19.97 -2.33 41.40
C SER A 57 19.81 -0.79 41.35
N ALA A 58 20.26 -0.10 42.40
CA ALA A 58 20.30 1.39 42.39
C ALA A 58 21.04 1.95 41.17
N ALA A 59 22.01 1.20 40.64
CA ALA A 59 22.76 1.54 39.42
C ALA A 59 21.86 1.48 38.17
N ASP A 60 20.96 0.51 38.04
CA ASP A 60 20.03 0.42 36.90
C ASP A 60 18.98 1.56 36.94
N SER A 61 18.48 1.87 38.13
CA SER A 61 17.52 3.00 38.31
C SER A 61 18.16 4.35 37.95
N ASN A 62 19.42 4.56 38.32
CA ASN A 62 20.15 5.80 37.97
C ASN A 62 20.46 5.87 36.46
N SER A 63 20.80 4.74 35.82
CA SER A 63 21.02 4.68 34.38
C SER A 63 19.74 4.99 33.60
N LEU A 64 18.59 4.41 34.02
CA LEU A 64 17.28 4.68 33.42
C LEU A 64 16.87 6.16 33.58
N ALA A 65 17.12 6.78 34.73
CA ALA A 65 16.82 8.19 34.93
C ALA A 65 17.62 9.07 33.96
N ARG A 66 18.94 8.81 33.80
CA ARG A 66 19.77 9.54 32.84
C ARG A 66 19.32 9.33 31.38
N LEU A 67 18.90 8.11 31.02
CA LEU A 67 18.32 7.84 29.71
C LEU A 67 17.07 8.69 29.50
N LYS A 68 16.15 8.70 30.46
CA LYS A 68 14.93 9.51 30.40
C LYS A 68 15.24 10.99 30.23
N ASP A 69 16.11 11.56 31.09
CA ASP A 69 16.50 12.98 31.00
C ASP A 69 17.15 13.32 29.65
N GLY A 70 17.90 12.41 29.04
CA GLY A 70 18.49 12.61 27.71
C GLY A 70 17.44 12.58 26.59
N LEU A 71 16.46 11.69 26.68
CA LEU A 71 15.35 11.61 25.71
C LEU A 71 14.40 12.80 25.84
N GLU A 72 14.16 13.32 27.05
CA GLU A 72 13.38 14.53 27.30
C GLU A 72 14.10 15.78 26.74
N ALA A 73 15.43 15.88 26.92
CA ALA A 73 16.24 16.93 26.30
C ALA A 73 16.07 16.92 24.76
N LEU A 74 16.18 15.75 24.12
CA LEU A 74 15.92 15.61 22.68
C LEU A 74 14.50 16.01 22.28
N SER A 75 13.51 15.68 23.10
CA SER A 75 12.11 16.04 22.82
C SER A 75 11.85 17.55 22.90
N SER A 76 12.64 18.27 23.70
CA SER A 76 12.63 19.74 23.80
C SER A 76 13.54 20.45 22.80
N GLY A 77 14.30 19.70 21.97
CA GLY A 77 15.27 20.24 21.00
C GLY A 77 16.64 20.55 21.58
N ASP A 78 16.91 20.20 22.84
CA ASP A 78 18.21 20.38 23.52
C ASP A 78 19.13 19.18 23.18
N VAL A 79 19.75 19.24 22.00
CA VAL A 79 20.65 18.18 21.52
C VAL A 79 21.94 18.13 22.36
N ASP A 80 22.53 19.28 22.69
CA ASP A 80 23.75 19.36 23.50
C ASP A 80 23.53 18.78 24.91
N GLY A 81 22.37 19.03 25.50
CA GLY A 81 21.96 18.45 26.76
C GLY A 81 21.82 16.91 26.68
N ALA A 82 21.29 16.39 25.58
CA ALA A 82 21.20 14.96 25.35
C ALA A 82 22.58 14.31 25.17
N GLN A 83 23.49 14.93 24.42
CA GLN A 83 24.88 14.48 24.25
C GLN A 83 25.64 14.45 25.59
N THR A 84 25.49 15.48 26.42
CA THR A 84 26.09 15.52 27.76
C THR A 84 25.62 14.36 28.61
N ARG A 85 24.32 14.03 28.59
CA ARG A 85 23.76 12.90 29.34
C ARG A 85 24.19 11.54 28.79
N ARG A 86 24.30 11.42 27.45
CA ARG A 86 24.88 10.25 26.80
C ARG A 86 26.32 10.00 27.27
N ASP A 87 27.15 11.06 27.26
CA ASP A 87 28.58 10.95 27.58
C ASP A 87 28.85 10.65 29.06
N ALA A 88 27.90 10.99 29.92
CA ALA A 88 27.91 10.61 31.32
C ALA A 88 27.55 9.13 31.60
N LEU A 89 27.12 8.37 30.58
CA LEU A 89 26.87 6.93 30.66
C LEU A 89 28.14 6.14 30.31
N PRO A 90 28.36 4.95 30.90
CA PRO A 90 29.52 4.11 30.59
C PRO A 90 29.59 3.76 29.09
N ALA A 91 30.82 3.75 28.54
CA ALA A 91 31.05 3.25 27.19
C ALA A 91 30.55 1.81 27.05
N GLY A 92 29.74 1.51 26.04
CA GLY A 92 29.14 0.18 25.83
C GLY A 92 27.84 -0.09 26.60
N ALA A 93 27.41 0.80 27.50
CA ALA A 93 26.10 0.68 28.15
C ALA A 93 24.96 0.79 27.12
N LEU A 94 23.92 -0.02 27.26
CA LEU A 94 22.75 -0.02 26.37
C LEU A 94 22.08 1.37 26.31
N ASP A 95 21.92 2.03 27.46
CA ASP A 95 21.33 3.36 27.52
C ASP A 95 22.15 4.42 26.77
N ARG A 96 23.49 4.28 26.76
CA ARG A 96 24.35 5.13 25.92
C ARG A 96 24.11 4.87 24.43
N LYS A 97 23.98 3.60 24.02
CA LYS A 97 23.65 3.23 22.63
C LYS A 97 22.28 3.81 22.21
N ILE A 98 21.27 3.70 23.08
CA ILE A 98 19.93 4.25 22.83
C ILE A 98 19.98 5.78 22.62
N LEU A 99 20.69 6.52 23.47
CA LEU A 99 20.85 7.97 23.31
C LEU A 99 21.63 8.31 22.04
N THR A 100 22.71 7.58 21.74
CA THR A 100 23.47 7.77 20.49
C THR A 100 22.57 7.59 19.27
N TRP A 101 21.79 6.51 19.24
CA TRP A 101 20.82 6.24 18.18
C TRP A 101 19.73 7.33 18.10
N ALA A 102 19.17 7.75 19.23
CA ALA A 102 18.10 8.76 19.26
C ALA A 102 18.59 10.15 18.80
N ILE A 103 19.83 10.54 19.17
CA ILE A 103 20.51 11.77 18.73
C ILE A 103 20.72 11.73 17.22
N ALA A 104 21.21 10.60 16.68
CA ALA A 104 21.39 10.44 15.24
C ALA A 104 20.07 10.54 14.44
N LEU A 105 18.98 9.99 14.97
CA LEU A 105 17.63 10.14 14.38
C LEU A 105 17.14 11.59 14.41
N ALA A 106 17.58 12.39 15.38
CA ALA A 106 17.27 13.80 15.44
C ALA A 106 18.07 14.65 14.41
N GLY A 107 19.06 14.04 13.74
CA GLY A 107 19.82 14.66 12.65
C GLY A 107 21.22 15.11 13.01
N ASP A 108 21.69 14.83 14.22
CA ASP A 108 23.03 15.17 14.69
C ASP A 108 23.95 13.93 14.75
N GLU A 109 25.27 14.10 14.59
CA GLU A 109 26.32 13.05 14.65
C GLU A 109 26.08 11.82 13.74
N SER A 110 25.49 12.01 12.58
CA SER A 110 24.89 10.94 11.80
C SER A 110 25.86 9.94 11.15
N ALA A 111 27.07 10.37 10.75
CA ALA A 111 28.00 9.52 10.02
C ALA A 111 28.70 8.48 10.92
N THR A 112 29.23 8.91 12.06
CA THR A 112 29.93 8.05 13.02
C THR A 112 28.99 7.09 13.76
N THR A 113 27.71 7.46 13.90
CA THR A 113 26.71 6.62 14.57
C THR A 113 26.32 5.41 13.74
N ALA A 114 26.18 5.55 12.41
CA ALA A 114 25.86 4.42 11.54
C ALA A 114 26.97 3.36 11.54
N GLU A 115 28.24 3.77 11.69
CA GLU A 115 29.37 2.85 11.86
C GLU A 115 29.40 2.19 13.23
N ALA A 116 28.99 2.92 14.28
CA ALA A 116 29.00 2.42 15.65
C ALA A 116 27.82 1.49 15.98
N LEU A 117 26.71 1.60 15.26
CA LEU A 117 25.45 0.85 15.47
C LEU A 117 24.93 0.27 14.14
N PRO A 118 25.71 -0.57 13.43
CA PRO A 118 25.37 -1.00 12.06
C PRO A 118 24.03 -1.77 11.97
N ASP A 119 23.66 -2.47 13.03
CA ASP A 119 22.46 -3.33 13.08
C ASP A 119 21.23 -2.64 13.72
N TRP A 120 21.34 -1.33 14.01
CA TRP A 120 20.22 -0.61 14.63
C TRP A 120 19.28 -0.02 13.56
N PRO A 121 17.96 -0.28 13.66
CA PRO A 121 16.99 0.21 12.68
C PRO A 121 16.86 1.73 12.62
N GLY A 122 16.47 2.24 11.44
CA GLY A 122 16.14 3.66 11.25
C GLY A 122 17.35 4.54 10.91
N LEU A 123 18.53 3.97 10.76
CA LEU A 123 19.76 4.73 10.45
C LEU A 123 19.89 5.15 8.97
N GLU A 124 18.89 4.88 8.13
CA GLU A 124 18.81 5.42 6.77
C GLU A 124 18.67 6.97 6.76
N THR A 125 17.97 7.52 7.75
CA THR A 125 17.83 9.00 7.90
C THR A 125 19.16 9.65 8.26
N PRO A 126 19.91 9.20 9.28
CA PRO A 126 21.29 9.61 9.52
C PRO A 126 22.17 9.56 8.27
N ARG A 127 22.15 8.48 7.50
CA ARG A 127 22.91 8.38 6.26
C ARG A 127 22.54 9.48 5.25
N ARG A 128 21.26 9.75 5.05
CA ARG A 128 20.82 10.85 4.18
C ARG A 128 21.28 12.22 4.68
N ASN A 129 21.31 12.43 5.99
CA ASN A 129 21.81 13.65 6.58
C ASN A 129 23.34 13.77 6.38
N ALA A 130 24.10 12.67 6.52
CA ALA A 130 25.53 12.64 6.23
C ALA A 130 25.84 12.97 4.75
N GLU A 131 25.03 12.47 3.81
CA GLU A 131 25.14 12.81 2.40
C GLU A 131 24.92 14.32 2.15
N ARG A 132 23.96 14.95 2.82
CA ARG A 132 23.72 16.40 2.74
C ARG A 132 24.88 17.19 3.34
N ALA A 133 25.35 16.81 4.52
CA ALA A 133 26.49 17.44 5.16
C ALA A 133 27.75 17.34 4.29
N LEU A 134 28.01 16.18 3.65
CA LEU A 134 29.12 16.00 2.71
C LEU A 134 28.99 16.91 1.48
N ALA A 135 27.76 17.12 0.99
CA ALA A 135 27.50 18.03 -0.12
C ALA A 135 27.72 19.50 0.26
N GLU A 136 27.46 19.88 1.52
CA GLU A 136 27.68 21.24 2.05
C GLU A 136 29.15 21.51 2.39
N ALA A 137 29.89 20.48 2.82
CA ALA A 137 31.30 20.60 3.24
C ALA A 137 32.28 20.94 2.11
N ASN A 138 31.84 20.88 0.84
CA ASN A 138 32.70 21.08 -0.34
C ASN A 138 34.01 20.26 -0.28
N ALA A 139 33.87 18.99 0.11
CA ALA A 139 35.00 18.07 0.33
C ALA A 139 35.75 17.76 -0.98
N GLU A 140 37.02 17.38 -0.86
CA GLU A 140 37.85 16.97 -1.99
C GLU A 140 37.23 15.79 -2.75
N PRO A 141 37.34 15.76 -4.10
CA PRO A 141 36.69 14.73 -4.92
C PRO A 141 36.99 13.29 -4.52
N GLN A 142 38.24 12.99 -4.09
CA GLN A 142 38.61 11.65 -3.65
C GLN A 142 37.90 11.26 -2.35
N VAL A 143 37.81 12.18 -1.38
CA VAL A 143 37.09 11.95 -0.11
C VAL A 143 35.62 11.65 -0.36
N VAL A 144 34.98 12.38 -1.28
CA VAL A 144 33.60 12.11 -1.70
C VAL A 144 33.49 10.74 -2.36
N ALA A 145 34.40 10.38 -3.26
CA ALA A 145 34.37 9.09 -3.95
C ALA A 145 34.55 7.92 -2.97
N ASP A 146 35.42 8.06 -1.99
CA ASP A 146 35.65 7.05 -0.95
C ASP A 146 34.41 6.88 -0.05
N ALA A 147 33.73 7.96 0.30
CA ALA A 147 32.51 7.93 1.12
C ALA A 147 31.34 7.15 0.46
N PHE A 148 31.27 7.12 -0.87
CA PHE A 148 30.26 6.36 -1.61
C PHE A 148 30.76 5.01 -2.16
N SER A 149 31.97 4.57 -1.78
CA SER A 149 32.57 3.31 -2.27
C SER A 149 31.78 2.07 -1.84
N ALA A 150 31.21 2.07 -0.62
CA ALA A 150 30.48 0.94 -0.05
C ALA A 150 29.01 0.86 -0.52
N ALA A 151 28.41 2.00 -0.87
CA ALA A 151 27.02 2.01 -1.32
C ALA A 151 26.65 3.32 -2.05
N PRO A 152 25.77 3.26 -3.08
CA PRO A 152 25.37 4.43 -3.86
C PRO A 152 24.63 5.48 -3.02
N PRO A 153 24.62 6.77 -3.45
CA PRO A 153 23.90 7.84 -2.76
C PRO A 153 22.38 7.59 -2.74
N GLN A 154 21.73 8.04 -1.68
CA GLN A 154 20.30 7.94 -1.46
C GLN A 154 19.56 9.28 -1.64
N THR A 155 20.30 10.41 -1.65
CA THR A 155 19.74 11.75 -1.75
C THR A 155 20.06 12.42 -3.07
N PHE A 156 19.30 13.47 -3.41
CA PHE A 156 19.65 14.35 -4.52
C PHE A 156 21.02 15.00 -4.30
N GLU A 157 21.28 15.52 -3.11
CA GLU A 157 22.52 16.19 -2.73
C GLU A 157 23.71 15.22 -2.82
N GLY A 158 23.57 13.99 -2.30
CA GLY A 158 24.57 12.93 -2.41
C GLY A 158 24.86 12.55 -3.86
N THR A 159 23.83 12.39 -4.69
CA THR A 159 24.00 12.13 -6.13
C THR A 159 24.72 13.27 -6.84
N MET A 160 24.37 14.51 -6.51
CA MET A 160 25.00 15.70 -7.10
C MET A 160 26.47 15.82 -6.73
N VAL A 161 26.83 15.63 -5.45
CA VAL A 161 28.23 15.76 -5.01
C VAL A 161 29.09 14.61 -5.53
N PHE A 162 28.56 13.37 -5.51
CA PHE A 162 29.28 12.20 -6.02
C PHE A 162 29.48 12.27 -7.54
N GLY A 163 28.44 12.62 -8.30
CA GLY A 163 28.57 12.81 -9.75
C GLY A 163 29.61 13.87 -10.13
N LYS A 164 29.67 15.01 -9.42
CA LYS A 164 30.73 16.04 -9.61
C LYS A 164 32.09 15.51 -9.28
N ALA A 165 32.24 14.78 -8.18
CA ALA A 165 33.54 14.19 -7.78
C ALA A 165 34.04 13.20 -8.82
N LEU A 166 33.18 12.31 -9.34
CA LEU A 166 33.54 11.38 -10.41
C LEU A 166 34.02 12.09 -11.68
N LEU A 167 33.36 13.17 -12.08
CA LEU A 167 33.79 13.97 -13.25
C LEU A 167 35.11 14.68 -12.99
N ALA A 168 35.33 15.25 -11.79
CA ALA A 168 36.57 15.90 -11.43
C ALA A 168 37.76 14.91 -11.40
N LEU A 169 37.53 13.65 -11.06
CA LEU A 169 38.49 12.55 -11.09
C LEU A 169 38.71 11.93 -12.48
N GLY A 170 38.03 12.45 -13.53
CA GLY A 170 38.10 11.90 -14.88
C GLY A 170 37.33 10.59 -15.08
N ARG A 171 36.49 10.17 -14.11
CA ARG A 171 35.70 8.92 -14.12
C ARG A 171 34.34 9.10 -14.81
N ALA A 172 34.36 9.64 -16.05
CA ALA A 172 33.15 10.06 -16.76
C ALA A 172 32.14 8.91 -17.01
N GLN A 173 32.61 7.69 -17.29
CA GLN A 173 31.74 6.53 -17.51
C GLN A 173 31.00 6.13 -16.21
N GLU A 174 31.66 6.16 -15.08
CA GLU A 174 31.04 5.87 -13.79
C GLU A 174 30.04 6.97 -13.40
N ALA A 175 30.38 8.24 -13.66
CA ALA A 175 29.43 9.32 -13.50
C ALA A 175 28.16 9.09 -14.34
N ARG A 176 28.29 8.69 -15.61
CA ARG A 176 27.13 8.39 -16.46
C ARG A 176 26.32 7.21 -15.92
N THR A 177 26.95 6.14 -15.47
CA THR A 177 26.27 4.97 -14.88
C THR A 177 25.46 5.34 -13.64
N LEU A 178 25.94 6.29 -12.84
CA LEU A 178 25.21 6.84 -11.69
C LEU A 178 24.06 7.77 -12.12
N LEU A 179 24.37 8.72 -13.02
CA LEU A 179 23.52 9.88 -13.29
C LEU A 179 22.36 9.57 -14.25
N ALA A 180 22.55 8.69 -15.25
CA ALA A 180 21.50 8.41 -16.23
C ALA A 180 20.25 7.75 -15.61
N PRO A 181 20.33 6.66 -14.82
CA PRO A 181 19.16 6.08 -14.16
C PRO A 181 18.48 7.05 -13.17
N PHE A 182 19.28 7.83 -12.46
CA PHE A 182 18.77 8.86 -11.56
C PHE A 182 17.98 9.93 -12.32
N TRP A 183 18.54 10.45 -13.41
CA TRP A 183 17.88 11.42 -14.29
C TRP A 183 16.59 10.88 -14.90
N HIS A 184 16.60 9.63 -15.36
CA HIS A 184 15.44 9.00 -16.00
C HIS A 184 14.25 8.92 -15.07
N ARG A 185 14.44 8.51 -13.79
CA ARG A 185 13.36 8.03 -12.93
C ARG A 185 13.04 8.97 -11.76
N THR A 186 13.99 9.82 -11.33
CA THR A 186 13.78 10.60 -10.10
C THR A 186 12.86 11.79 -10.33
N LYS A 187 11.87 11.93 -9.45
CA LYS A 187 10.91 13.05 -9.45
C LYS A 187 11.56 14.29 -8.85
N LEU A 188 12.25 15.06 -9.67
CA LEU A 188 12.88 16.30 -9.27
C LEU A 188 11.91 17.47 -9.35
N ASP A 189 12.10 18.47 -8.49
CA ASP A 189 11.46 19.78 -8.66
C ASP A 189 12.20 20.64 -9.70
N ALA A 190 11.64 21.80 -10.02
CA ALA A 190 12.21 22.67 -11.06
C ALA A 190 13.60 23.20 -10.71
N ARG A 191 13.91 23.42 -9.42
CA ARG A 191 15.23 23.90 -8.96
C ARG A 191 16.27 22.78 -9.04
N GLN A 192 15.88 21.58 -8.60
CA GLN A 192 16.71 20.39 -8.68
C GLN A 192 17.01 20.01 -10.15
N GLU A 193 16.00 20.02 -11.04
CA GLU A 193 16.22 19.79 -12.48
C GLU A 193 17.19 20.81 -13.07
N ALA A 194 17.02 22.09 -12.78
CA ALA A 194 17.92 23.14 -13.28
C ALA A 194 19.35 22.99 -12.71
N ALA A 195 19.51 22.60 -11.44
CA ALA A 195 20.79 22.35 -10.84
C ALA A 195 21.50 21.13 -11.47
N PHE A 196 20.74 20.05 -11.67
CA PHE A 196 21.23 18.83 -12.32
C PHE A 196 21.70 19.12 -13.76
N LEU A 197 20.89 19.81 -14.54
CA LEU A 197 21.21 20.16 -15.93
C LEU A 197 22.42 21.09 -16.05
N ARG A 198 22.59 22.03 -15.13
CA ARG A 198 23.81 22.89 -15.11
C ARG A 198 25.08 22.07 -14.83
N ALA A 199 24.99 21.09 -13.95
CA ALA A 199 26.16 20.28 -13.58
C ALA A 199 26.48 19.18 -14.59
N PHE A 200 25.48 18.54 -15.16
CA PHE A 200 25.63 17.29 -15.90
C PHE A 200 25.00 17.29 -17.30
N GLY A 201 24.39 18.39 -17.72
CA GLY A 201 23.69 18.43 -19.00
C GLY A 201 24.55 18.15 -20.22
N ALA A 202 25.86 18.35 -20.13
CA ALA A 202 26.81 18.03 -21.21
C ALA A 202 27.18 16.53 -21.26
N VAL A 203 26.93 15.78 -20.21
CA VAL A 203 27.27 14.34 -20.11
C VAL A 203 26.14 13.46 -20.62
N LEU A 204 24.92 14.00 -20.68
CA LEU A 204 23.72 13.27 -21.11
C LEU A 204 23.49 13.43 -22.61
N PRO A 205 23.36 12.34 -23.39
CA PRO A 205 22.97 12.39 -24.80
C PRO A 205 21.46 12.65 -24.94
N ALA A 206 21.02 12.98 -26.17
CA ALA A 206 19.64 13.31 -26.49
C ALA A 206 18.63 12.22 -26.09
N GLU A 207 19.03 10.95 -26.15
CA GLU A 207 18.23 9.79 -25.74
C GLU A 207 17.82 9.83 -24.27
N ASP A 208 18.72 10.28 -23.36
CA ASP A 208 18.42 10.39 -21.94
C ASP A 208 17.40 11.50 -21.65
N TYR A 209 17.40 12.57 -22.45
CA TYR A 209 16.38 13.62 -22.38
C TYR A 209 15.03 13.12 -22.89
N ARG A 210 15.05 12.33 -23.98
CA ARG A 210 13.82 11.76 -24.55
C ARG A 210 13.18 10.77 -23.57
N TYR A 211 13.99 9.87 -23.01
CA TYR A 211 13.52 8.95 -21.96
C TYR A 211 12.86 9.69 -20.81
N ARG A 212 13.54 10.74 -20.27
CA ARG A 212 12.98 11.53 -19.19
C ARG A 212 11.69 12.22 -19.58
N ALA A 213 11.62 12.84 -20.77
CA ALA A 213 10.42 13.54 -21.22
C ALA A 213 9.20 12.61 -21.21
N GLU A 214 9.35 11.44 -21.82
CA GLU A 214 8.27 10.44 -21.86
C GLU A 214 7.97 9.85 -20.48
N ARG A 215 8.99 9.48 -19.68
CA ARG A 215 8.80 9.01 -18.31
C ARG A 215 8.02 10.00 -17.44
N MET A 216 8.31 11.28 -17.55
CA MET A 216 7.58 12.32 -16.81
C MET A 216 6.14 12.46 -17.29
N LEU A 217 5.84 12.19 -18.57
CA LEU A 217 4.47 12.19 -19.10
C LEU A 217 3.65 10.98 -18.61
N TYR A 218 4.25 9.80 -18.48
CA TYR A 218 3.58 8.65 -17.83
C TYR A 218 3.18 8.95 -16.38
N GLU A 219 3.94 9.81 -15.70
CA GLU A 219 3.70 10.23 -14.33
C GLU A 219 2.86 11.53 -14.20
N ASP A 220 2.22 11.98 -15.28
CA ASP A 220 1.43 13.22 -15.40
C ASP A 220 2.23 14.49 -15.02
N ARG A 221 3.58 14.42 -15.01
CA ARG A 221 4.48 15.52 -14.68
C ARG A 221 4.83 16.37 -15.92
N ILE A 222 3.80 16.92 -16.56
CA ILE A 222 3.90 17.60 -17.85
C ILE A 222 4.92 18.74 -17.85
N ARG A 223 5.01 19.54 -16.77
CA ARG A 223 5.98 20.64 -16.68
C ARG A 223 7.44 20.17 -16.68
N SER A 224 7.71 18.99 -16.10
CA SER A 224 9.05 18.39 -16.16
C SER A 224 9.40 17.94 -17.58
N ALA A 225 8.45 17.33 -18.31
CA ALA A 225 8.62 16.96 -19.70
C ALA A 225 8.83 18.19 -20.60
N GLU A 226 8.02 19.25 -20.43
CA GLU A 226 8.12 20.51 -21.17
C GLU A 226 9.51 21.15 -21.05
N ARG A 227 10.16 21.10 -19.87
CA ARG A 227 11.49 21.69 -19.65
C ARG A 227 12.62 21.00 -20.43
N VAL A 228 12.44 19.74 -20.81
CA VAL A 228 13.46 18.97 -21.53
C VAL A 228 13.07 18.67 -22.98
N ALA A 229 11.88 19.04 -23.42
CA ALA A 229 11.32 18.72 -24.73
C ALA A 229 12.22 19.09 -25.92
N ALA A 230 12.79 20.30 -25.91
CA ALA A 230 13.68 20.77 -26.98
C ALA A 230 14.98 19.96 -27.06
N ARG A 231 15.59 19.61 -25.90
CA ARG A 231 16.80 18.77 -25.88
C ARG A 231 16.52 17.32 -26.26
N ALA A 232 15.26 16.87 -26.01
CA ALA A 232 14.75 15.56 -26.40
C ALA A 232 14.40 15.49 -27.90
N GLY A 233 14.29 16.64 -28.61
CA GLY A 233 13.72 16.69 -29.96
C GLY A 233 12.28 16.16 -30.01
N ALA A 234 11.49 16.43 -28.97
CA ALA A 234 10.17 15.83 -28.76
C ALA A 234 9.08 16.88 -28.43
N GLU A 235 9.25 18.12 -28.88
CA GLU A 235 8.34 19.23 -28.52
C GLU A 235 6.90 18.97 -28.92
N ALA A 236 6.68 18.48 -30.15
CA ALA A 236 5.35 18.21 -30.66
C ALA A 236 4.69 17.06 -29.88
N LEU A 237 5.43 15.98 -29.58
CA LEU A 237 4.96 14.86 -28.77
C LEU A 237 4.59 15.32 -27.35
N VAL A 238 5.47 16.07 -26.68
CA VAL A 238 5.23 16.56 -25.32
C VAL A 238 4.01 17.49 -25.27
N ALA A 239 3.84 18.36 -26.25
CA ALA A 239 2.67 19.23 -26.34
C ALA A 239 1.36 18.43 -26.54
N ALA A 240 1.37 17.46 -27.46
CA ALA A 240 0.22 16.61 -27.76
C ALA A 240 -0.17 15.74 -26.57
N TRP A 241 0.79 15.01 -26.00
CA TRP A 241 0.53 14.13 -24.84
C TRP A 241 0.12 14.94 -23.61
N GLY A 242 0.77 16.08 -23.36
CA GLY A 242 0.35 17.00 -22.30
C GLY A 242 -1.08 17.52 -22.46
N ALA A 243 -1.55 17.74 -23.70
CA ALA A 243 -2.93 18.10 -23.99
C ALA A 243 -3.90 16.93 -23.70
N VAL A 244 -3.50 15.69 -24.04
CA VAL A 244 -4.27 14.47 -23.69
C VAL A 244 -4.39 14.31 -22.18
N ILE A 245 -3.29 14.45 -21.43
CA ILE A 245 -3.32 14.36 -19.96
C ILE A 245 -4.29 15.38 -19.38
N ARG A 246 -4.21 16.64 -19.83
CA ARG A 246 -5.09 17.75 -19.39
C ARG A 246 -6.51 17.68 -19.96
N ASN A 247 -6.82 16.67 -20.78
CA ASN A 247 -8.10 16.50 -21.47
C ASN A 247 -8.56 17.76 -22.23
N ARG A 248 -7.67 18.35 -23.03
CA ARG A 248 -7.96 19.55 -23.80
C ARG A 248 -8.70 19.23 -25.11
N ASP A 249 -9.57 20.13 -25.54
CA ASP A 249 -10.36 19.95 -26.76
C ASP A 249 -9.50 19.82 -28.03
N ASN A 250 -8.34 20.50 -28.08
CA ASN A 250 -7.41 20.46 -29.21
C ASN A 250 -6.43 19.26 -29.16
N ALA A 251 -6.58 18.31 -28.23
CA ALA A 251 -5.63 17.19 -28.08
C ALA A 251 -5.53 16.33 -29.34
N GLY A 252 -6.66 16.07 -30.02
CA GLY A 252 -6.68 15.32 -31.28
C GLY A 252 -5.86 15.99 -32.37
N ALA A 253 -6.08 17.29 -32.61
CA ALA A 253 -5.35 18.05 -33.62
C ALA A 253 -3.84 18.09 -33.32
N LEU A 254 -3.44 18.19 -32.05
CA LEU A 254 -2.04 18.14 -31.65
C LEU A 254 -1.43 16.77 -31.88
N LEU A 255 -2.16 15.67 -31.61
CA LEU A 255 -1.70 14.31 -31.92
C LEU A 255 -1.49 14.10 -33.41
N ASP A 256 -2.41 14.57 -34.26
CA ASP A 256 -2.29 14.45 -35.69
C ASP A 256 -1.10 15.24 -36.27
N ALA A 257 -0.74 16.37 -35.63
CA ALA A 257 0.39 17.21 -35.98
C ALA A 257 1.76 16.67 -35.53
N VAL A 258 1.84 15.58 -34.72
CA VAL A 258 3.11 15.01 -34.30
C VAL A 258 3.86 14.42 -35.49
N PRO A 259 5.09 14.88 -35.81
CA PRO A 259 5.89 14.31 -36.89
C PRO A 259 6.19 12.84 -36.65
N GLU A 260 6.30 12.05 -37.72
CA GLU A 260 6.57 10.63 -37.64
C GLU A 260 7.87 10.31 -36.86
N SER A 261 8.91 11.13 -37.01
CA SER A 261 10.17 11.01 -36.26
C SER A 261 10.04 11.16 -34.75
N GLN A 262 8.93 11.75 -34.25
CA GLN A 262 8.63 11.89 -32.83
C GLN A 262 7.61 10.86 -32.34
N ARG A 263 7.04 10.03 -33.20
CA ARG A 263 6.05 9.00 -32.83
C ARG A 263 6.73 7.78 -32.19
N SER A 264 7.03 7.92 -30.90
CA SER A 264 7.50 6.82 -30.04
C SER A 264 6.35 5.90 -29.61
N ALA A 265 6.65 4.85 -28.86
CA ALA A 265 5.63 4.06 -28.17
C ALA A 265 4.69 4.95 -27.34
N GLY A 266 5.23 5.96 -26.63
CA GLY A 266 4.44 6.91 -25.86
C GLY A 266 3.42 7.72 -26.66
N TYR A 267 3.69 7.99 -27.95
CA TYR A 267 2.69 8.58 -28.83
C TYR A 267 1.45 7.68 -28.98
N TYR A 268 1.65 6.38 -29.24
CA TYR A 268 0.55 5.42 -29.38
C TYR A 268 -0.23 5.26 -28.08
N HIS A 269 0.46 5.23 -26.94
CA HIS A 269 -0.19 5.24 -25.62
C HIS A 269 -1.08 6.48 -25.44
N ALA A 270 -0.57 7.68 -25.72
CA ALA A 270 -1.33 8.92 -25.61
C ALA A 270 -2.52 8.94 -26.58
N LYS A 271 -2.34 8.47 -27.81
CA LYS A 271 -3.40 8.39 -28.83
C LYS A 271 -4.49 7.41 -28.43
N ALA A 272 -4.13 6.22 -27.94
CA ALA A 272 -5.10 5.25 -27.44
C ALA A 272 -5.90 5.81 -26.26
N LYS A 273 -5.25 6.46 -25.30
CA LYS A 273 -5.91 7.16 -24.17
C LYS A 273 -6.87 8.25 -24.64
N PHE A 274 -6.50 9.03 -25.65
CA PHE A 274 -7.37 10.03 -26.25
C PHE A 274 -8.60 9.39 -26.91
N LEU A 275 -8.41 8.40 -27.78
CA LEU A 275 -9.49 7.70 -28.49
C LEU A 275 -10.46 7.03 -27.50
N ARG A 276 -9.95 6.35 -26.49
CA ARG A 276 -10.78 5.74 -25.43
C ARG A 276 -11.65 6.78 -24.72
N ARG A 277 -11.10 7.94 -24.39
CA ARG A 277 -11.87 9.04 -23.76
C ARG A 277 -12.96 9.63 -24.66
N GLN A 278 -12.81 9.46 -25.98
CA GLN A 278 -13.83 9.82 -26.97
C GLN A 278 -14.88 8.70 -27.21
N GLY A 279 -14.79 7.56 -26.48
CA GLY A 279 -15.65 6.39 -26.69
C GLY A 279 -15.31 5.58 -27.94
N ARG A 280 -14.16 5.85 -28.61
CA ARG A 280 -13.68 5.17 -29.82
C ARG A 280 -12.83 3.96 -29.42
N PHE A 281 -13.46 2.99 -28.73
CA PHE A 281 -12.73 1.89 -28.08
C PHE A 281 -12.05 0.95 -29.07
N VAL A 282 -12.68 0.65 -30.20
CA VAL A 282 -12.11 -0.22 -31.25
C VAL A 282 -10.85 0.39 -31.84
N GLU A 283 -10.91 1.68 -32.20
CA GLU A 283 -9.76 2.40 -32.75
C GLU A 283 -8.62 2.57 -31.72
N ALA A 284 -8.98 2.72 -30.44
CA ALA A 284 -7.98 2.72 -29.37
C ALA A 284 -7.27 1.36 -29.26
N ALA A 285 -8.00 0.27 -29.40
CA ALA A 285 -7.42 -1.09 -29.38
C ALA A 285 -6.50 -1.32 -30.59
N ASP A 286 -6.93 -0.92 -31.78
CA ASP A 286 -6.12 -1.01 -33.00
C ASP A 286 -4.83 -0.17 -32.87
N THR A 287 -4.94 1.05 -32.28
CA THR A 287 -3.77 1.90 -31.98
C THR A 287 -2.78 1.23 -31.02
N LEU A 288 -3.24 0.51 -30.01
CA LEU A 288 -2.37 -0.25 -29.08
C LEU A 288 -1.75 -1.48 -29.75
N ALA A 289 -2.43 -2.08 -30.75
CA ALA A 289 -1.89 -3.21 -31.50
C ALA A 289 -0.75 -2.79 -32.45
N ASP A 290 -0.79 -1.56 -32.96
CA ASP A 290 0.24 -0.96 -33.83
C ASP A 290 1.50 -0.54 -33.05
N ALA A 291 1.42 -0.42 -31.73
CA ALA A 291 2.54 -0.04 -30.89
C ALA A 291 3.54 -1.19 -30.71
N SER A 292 4.82 -0.83 -30.46
CA SER A 292 5.83 -1.82 -30.05
C SER A 292 5.45 -2.47 -28.72
N ARG A 293 5.69 -3.77 -28.61
CA ARG A 293 5.53 -4.54 -27.35
C ARG A 293 6.87 -4.77 -26.63
N ASP A 294 7.88 -4.01 -26.99
CA ASP A 294 9.18 -4.04 -26.35
C ASP A 294 9.14 -3.17 -25.10
N GLY A 295 9.28 -3.79 -23.92
CA GLY A 295 9.23 -3.11 -22.63
C GLY A 295 10.25 -1.96 -22.50
N GLU A 296 11.42 -2.08 -23.13
CA GLU A 296 12.42 -1.00 -23.16
C GLU A 296 11.89 0.22 -23.95
N ARG A 297 11.12 -0.02 -25.02
CA ARG A 297 10.52 1.06 -25.82
C ARG A 297 9.27 1.65 -25.18
N GLU A 298 8.54 0.87 -24.40
CA GLU A 298 7.38 1.35 -23.66
C GLU A 298 7.76 2.30 -22.51
N ILE A 299 9.03 2.26 -22.02
CA ILE A 299 9.57 3.07 -20.91
C ILE A 299 8.88 2.81 -19.57
N ASP A 300 7.56 2.61 -19.56
CA ASP A 300 6.75 2.28 -18.39
C ASP A 300 5.67 1.24 -18.74
N PRO A 301 6.04 -0.05 -18.86
CA PRO A 301 5.10 -1.11 -19.19
C PRO A 301 3.94 -1.27 -18.22
N ASP A 302 4.14 -0.93 -16.94
CA ASP A 302 3.07 -0.96 -15.95
C ASP A 302 2.04 0.17 -16.19
N ALA A 303 2.47 1.35 -16.64
CA ALA A 303 1.55 2.42 -17.05
C ALA A 303 0.76 2.05 -18.32
N TRP A 304 1.39 1.31 -19.25
CA TRP A 304 0.69 0.74 -20.39
C TRP A 304 -0.38 -0.27 -19.96
N TRP A 305 -0.07 -1.13 -18.99
CA TRP A 305 -1.07 -2.04 -18.44
C TRP A 305 -2.28 -1.28 -17.87
N ILE A 306 -2.07 -0.18 -17.17
CA ILE A 306 -3.19 0.62 -16.63
C ILE A 306 -4.13 1.07 -17.75
N GLU A 307 -3.62 1.56 -18.89
CA GLU A 307 -4.45 2.00 -20.02
C GLU A 307 -5.13 0.80 -20.72
N ARG A 308 -4.38 -0.30 -20.95
CA ARG A 308 -4.91 -1.54 -21.50
C ARG A 308 -6.03 -2.12 -20.64
N ARG A 309 -5.87 -2.13 -19.32
CA ARG A 309 -6.89 -2.59 -18.38
C ARG A 309 -8.18 -1.79 -18.50
N VAL A 310 -8.09 -0.46 -18.51
CA VAL A 310 -9.29 0.38 -18.63
C VAL A 310 -9.97 0.16 -19.99
N LEU A 311 -9.20 0.15 -21.07
CA LEU A 311 -9.73 -0.07 -22.41
C LEU A 311 -10.36 -1.45 -22.58
N SER A 312 -9.72 -2.52 -22.08
CA SER A 312 -10.26 -3.88 -22.19
C SER A 312 -11.60 -4.04 -21.46
N ARG A 313 -11.79 -3.32 -20.36
CA ARG A 313 -13.07 -3.32 -19.63
C ARG A 313 -14.16 -2.57 -20.39
N GLU A 314 -13.85 -1.43 -21.01
CA GLU A 314 -14.81 -0.71 -21.86
C GLU A 314 -15.18 -1.53 -23.11
N LEU A 315 -14.23 -2.26 -23.69
CA LEU A 315 -14.47 -3.19 -24.82
C LEU A 315 -15.37 -4.35 -24.37
N LEU A 316 -15.14 -4.95 -23.19
CA LEU A 316 -16.00 -5.98 -22.64
C LEU A 316 -17.43 -5.46 -22.45
N ASP A 317 -17.58 -4.26 -21.89
CA ASP A 317 -18.88 -3.65 -21.63
C ASP A 317 -19.63 -3.25 -22.91
N SER A 318 -18.90 -3.05 -24.03
CA SER A 318 -19.47 -2.82 -25.38
C SER A 318 -19.70 -4.09 -26.20
N GLY A 319 -19.44 -5.28 -25.63
CA GLY A 319 -19.64 -6.58 -26.29
C GLY A 319 -18.48 -7.04 -27.17
N GLU A 320 -17.36 -6.28 -27.21
CA GLU A 320 -16.16 -6.58 -28.00
C GLU A 320 -15.21 -7.54 -27.24
N THR A 321 -15.71 -8.70 -26.81
CA THR A 321 -15.04 -9.60 -25.87
C THR A 321 -13.69 -10.11 -26.38
N GLU A 322 -13.58 -10.52 -27.67
CA GLU A 322 -12.32 -10.98 -28.25
C GLU A 322 -11.26 -9.86 -28.30
N ARG A 323 -11.70 -8.61 -28.56
CA ARG A 323 -10.79 -7.45 -28.51
C ARG A 323 -10.37 -7.13 -27.07
N ALA A 324 -11.30 -7.22 -26.12
CA ALA A 324 -11.01 -7.05 -24.71
C ALA A 324 -9.94 -8.03 -24.23
N TYR A 325 -10.10 -9.31 -24.62
CA TYR A 325 -9.11 -10.35 -24.33
C TYR A 325 -7.74 -10.01 -24.94
N ARG A 326 -7.68 -9.69 -26.24
CA ARG A 326 -6.39 -9.39 -26.91
C ARG A 326 -5.70 -8.18 -26.28
N VAL A 327 -6.43 -7.09 -26.00
CA VAL A 327 -5.86 -5.91 -25.35
C VAL A 327 -5.27 -6.25 -23.99
N ALA A 328 -5.90 -7.15 -23.22
CA ALA A 328 -5.39 -7.59 -21.92
C ALA A 328 -4.21 -8.57 -22.06
N ALA A 329 -4.32 -9.56 -22.94
CA ALA A 329 -3.33 -10.62 -23.12
C ALA A 329 -2.00 -10.12 -23.73
N ASP A 330 -2.07 -9.06 -24.53
CA ASP A 330 -0.91 -8.44 -25.21
C ASP A 330 -0.14 -7.45 -24.30
N HIS A 331 -0.16 -7.61 -22.99
CA HIS A 331 0.58 -6.76 -22.06
C HIS A 331 2.07 -7.08 -22.03
N ALA A 332 2.88 -6.06 -21.69
CA ALA A 332 4.30 -6.19 -21.37
C ALA A 332 4.60 -5.76 -19.93
N ALA A 333 3.62 -5.87 -19.01
CA ALA A 333 3.77 -5.49 -17.60
C ALA A 333 4.99 -6.17 -16.96
N GLU A 334 5.71 -5.44 -16.10
CA GLU A 334 6.98 -5.88 -15.51
C GLU A 334 6.87 -6.19 -14.02
N SER A 335 6.12 -5.40 -13.24
CA SER A 335 5.96 -5.70 -11.83
C SER A 335 5.08 -6.92 -11.61
N ALA A 336 5.42 -7.77 -10.64
CA ALA A 336 4.62 -8.95 -10.31
C ALA A 336 3.14 -8.63 -10.07
N ALA A 337 2.84 -7.47 -9.49
CA ALA A 337 1.48 -7.01 -9.26
C ALA A 337 0.75 -6.66 -10.57
N ALA A 338 1.41 -5.97 -11.50
CA ALA A 338 0.84 -5.61 -12.79
C ALA A 338 0.67 -6.85 -13.69
N ILE A 339 1.66 -7.76 -13.71
CA ILE A 339 1.57 -9.05 -14.41
C ILE A 339 0.38 -9.85 -13.87
N ALA A 340 0.27 -10.02 -12.55
CA ALA A 340 -0.83 -10.78 -11.95
C ALA A 340 -2.22 -10.17 -12.27
N ASP A 341 -2.32 -8.84 -12.30
CA ASP A 341 -3.57 -8.16 -12.67
C ASP A 341 -3.88 -8.31 -14.17
N ALA A 342 -2.87 -8.25 -15.05
CA ALA A 342 -3.04 -8.41 -16.50
C ALA A 342 -3.45 -9.85 -16.86
N GLU A 343 -2.72 -10.82 -16.35
CA GLU A 343 -3.00 -12.22 -16.56
C GLU A 343 -4.37 -12.63 -15.99
N PHE A 344 -4.77 -12.02 -14.87
CA PHE A 344 -6.11 -12.23 -14.33
C PHE A 344 -7.18 -11.75 -15.30
N HIS A 345 -7.07 -10.53 -15.84
CA HIS A 345 -8.08 -10.00 -16.77
C HIS A 345 -8.14 -10.83 -18.06
N ALA A 346 -6.98 -11.19 -18.63
CA ALA A 346 -6.93 -12.05 -19.81
C ALA A 346 -7.54 -13.44 -19.55
N GLY A 347 -7.20 -14.07 -18.43
CA GLY A 347 -7.76 -15.37 -18.03
C GLY A 347 -9.26 -15.30 -17.78
N TRP A 348 -9.73 -14.25 -17.10
CA TRP A 348 -11.15 -14.08 -16.80
C TRP A 348 -11.98 -13.82 -18.08
N TYR A 349 -11.47 -12.99 -19.01
CA TYR A 349 -12.13 -12.78 -20.31
C TYR A 349 -12.15 -14.08 -21.14
N ALA A 350 -11.04 -14.84 -21.15
CA ALA A 350 -10.99 -16.12 -21.84
C ALA A 350 -12.02 -17.11 -21.28
N LEU A 351 -12.09 -17.25 -19.94
CA LEU A 351 -13.00 -18.20 -19.30
C LEU A 351 -14.45 -17.79 -19.39
N ARG A 352 -14.76 -16.52 -19.04
CA ARG A 352 -16.14 -16.06 -18.84
C ARG A 352 -16.76 -15.38 -20.05
N GLY A 353 -15.92 -14.91 -20.97
CA GLY A 353 -16.38 -14.20 -22.15
C GLY A 353 -16.21 -14.96 -23.46
N LEU A 354 -15.20 -15.84 -23.54
CA LEU A 354 -14.89 -16.61 -24.76
C LEU A 354 -15.13 -18.12 -24.60
N ASP A 355 -15.51 -18.60 -23.41
CA ASP A 355 -15.66 -20.03 -23.06
C ASP A 355 -14.40 -20.87 -23.39
N ASP A 356 -13.22 -20.25 -23.33
CA ASP A 356 -11.94 -20.89 -23.63
C ASP A 356 -11.17 -21.20 -22.35
N ALA A 357 -11.53 -22.30 -21.71
CA ALA A 357 -10.90 -22.78 -20.49
C ALA A 357 -9.40 -23.07 -20.65
N LYS A 358 -8.95 -23.48 -21.84
CA LYS A 358 -7.53 -23.77 -22.09
C LYS A 358 -6.67 -22.49 -22.09
N ARG A 359 -7.12 -21.44 -22.77
CA ARG A 359 -6.45 -20.11 -22.71
C ARG A 359 -6.45 -19.55 -21.29
N ALA A 360 -7.59 -19.63 -20.61
CA ALA A 360 -7.74 -19.16 -19.24
C ALA A 360 -6.74 -19.82 -18.29
N ALA A 361 -6.58 -21.14 -18.36
CA ALA A 361 -5.63 -21.88 -17.54
C ALA A 361 -4.19 -21.39 -17.71
N ALA A 362 -3.77 -21.09 -18.94
CA ALA A 362 -2.43 -20.60 -19.21
C ALA A 362 -2.16 -19.24 -18.50
N HIS A 363 -3.14 -18.34 -18.53
CA HIS A 363 -3.04 -17.04 -17.86
C HIS A 363 -3.01 -17.18 -16.34
N PHE A 364 -3.94 -17.94 -15.76
CA PHE A 364 -3.96 -18.10 -14.30
C PHE A 364 -2.71 -18.82 -13.75
N ALA A 365 -2.15 -19.77 -14.51
CA ALA A 365 -0.88 -20.43 -14.16
C ALA A 365 0.31 -19.44 -14.13
N ARG A 366 0.32 -18.43 -15.01
CA ARG A 366 1.35 -17.38 -14.99
C ARG A 366 1.27 -16.51 -13.75
N ILE A 367 0.07 -16.25 -13.21
CA ILE A 367 -0.08 -15.54 -11.93
C ILE A 367 0.64 -16.33 -10.82
N ALA A 368 0.41 -17.63 -10.73
CA ALA A 368 1.05 -18.47 -9.73
C ALA A 368 2.59 -18.51 -9.88
N ALA A 369 3.09 -18.43 -11.12
CA ALA A 369 4.52 -18.47 -11.40
C ALA A 369 5.26 -17.16 -10.99
N VAL A 370 4.60 -16.01 -11.07
CA VAL A 370 5.24 -14.70 -10.80
C VAL A 370 4.94 -14.15 -9.40
N SER A 371 3.99 -14.75 -8.69
CA SER A 371 3.51 -14.27 -7.39
C SER A 371 4.04 -15.13 -6.25
N SER A 372 4.38 -14.48 -5.13
CA SER A 372 4.73 -15.14 -3.86
C SER A 372 3.73 -14.85 -2.74
N GLY A 373 2.86 -13.84 -2.93
CA GLY A 373 1.91 -13.41 -1.90
C GLY A 373 0.63 -14.26 -1.86
N PRO A 374 0.07 -14.51 -0.65
CA PRO A 374 -1.08 -15.40 -0.45
C PRO A 374 -2.33 -14.96 -1.24
N ILE A 375 -2.54 -13.67 -1.42
CA ILE A 375 -3.68 -13.12 -2.14
C ILE A 375 -3.68 -13.51 -3.61
N SER A 376 -2.53 -13.33 -4.28
CA SER A 376 -2.39 -13.64 -5.71
C SER A 376 -2.35 -15.15 -5.94
N LEU A 377 -1.70 -15.92 -5.06
CA LEU A 377 -1.66 -17.38 -5.15
C LEU A 377 -3.06 -17.99 -4.95
N ALA A 378 -3.81 -17.54 -3.94
CA ALA A 378 -5.19 -17.98 -3.73
C ALA A 378 -6.07 -17.68 -4.95
N ARG A 379 -5.94 -16.47 -5.52
CA ARG A 379 -6.68 -16.07 -6.73
C ARG A 379 -6.34 -16.97 -7.91
N ALA A 380 -5.04 -17.18 -8.18
CA ALA A 380 -4.58 -18.02 -9.29
C ALA A 380 -5.15 -19.44 -9.18
N HIS A 381 -4.96 -20.08 -8.03
CA HIS A 381 -5.40 -21.46 -7.84
C HIS A 381 -6.93 -21.61 -7.80
N TYR A 382 -7.66 -20.67 -7.21
CA TYR A 382 -9.12 -20.67 -7.28
C TYR A 382 -9.62 -20.65 -8.73
N TRP A 383 -9.08 -19.74 -9.55
CA TRP A 383 -9.50 -19.62 -10.95
C TRP A 383 -8.97 -20.76 -11.84
N LEU A 384 -7.84 -21.40 -11.50
CA LEU A 384 -7.43 -22.66 -12.11
C LEU A 384 -8.43 -23.79 -11.79
N GLY A 385 -8.92 -23.88 -10.55
CA GLY A 385 -9.97 -24.81 -10.18
C GLY A 385 -11.26 -24.59 -10.99
N ARG A 386 -11.71 -23.31 -11.10
CA ARG A 386 -12.84 -22.92 -11.94
C ARG A 386 -12.66 -23.28 -13.41
N THR A 387 -11.43 -23.14 -13.89
CA THR A 387 -11.08 -23.48 -15.28
C THR A 387 -11.14 -24.98 -15.51
N ALA A 388 -10.68 -25.78 -14.56
CA ALA A 388 -10.76 -27.23 -14.64
C ALA A 388 -12.23 -27.73 -14.60
N GLU A 389 -13.09 -27.12 -13.78
CA GLU A 389 -14.56 -27.40 -13.79
C GLU A 389 -15.20 -27.09 -15.15
N ALA A 390 -14.70 -26.08 -15.87
CA ALA A 390 -15.14 -25.71 -17.21
C ALA A 390 -14.52 -26.59 -18.33
N GLY A 391 -13.87 -27.72 -18.00
CA GLY A 391 -13.26 -28.64 -18.95
C GLY A 391 -11.84 -28.24 -19.39
N GLY A 392 -11.22 -27.29 -18.73
CA GLY A 392 -9.80 -26.94 -18.92
C GLY A 392 -8.85 -27.96 -18.29
N PRO A 393 -7.53 -27.76 -18.43
CA PRO A 393 -6.52 -28.67 -17.89
C PRO A 393 -6.45 -28.56 -16.35
N GLY A 394 -6.06 -29.67 -15.71
CA GLY A 394 -5.85 -29.78 -14.26
C GLY A 394 -6.99 -30.47 -13.53
N GLU A 395 -6.83 -30.59 -12.22
CA GLU A 395 -7.80 -31.21 -11.31
C GLU A 395 -8.39 -30.12 -10.39
N ALA A 396 -9.68 -29.83 -10.51
CA ALA A 396 -10.34 -28.73 -9.80
C ALA A 396 -10.13 -28.81 -8.29
N GLU A 397 -10.33 -30.00 -7.70
CA GLU A 397 -10.18 -30.21 -6.26
C GLU A 397 -8.75 -29.93 -5.77
N GLN A 398 -7.73 -30.31 -6.56
CA GLN A 398 -6.33 -30.07 -6.23
C GLN A 398 -6.03 -28.56 -6.23
N GLU A 399 -6.53 -27.84 -7.22
CA GLU A 399 -6.33 -26.40 -7.31
C GLU A 399 -7.06 -25.65 -6.19
N TYR A 400 -8.29 -26.07 -5.84
CA TYR A 400 -9.00 -25.51 -4.69
C TYR A 400 -8.29 -25.79 -3.36
N ARG A 401 -7.66 -26.98 -3.17
CA ARG A 401 -6.84 -27.25 -1.97
C ARG A 401 -5.65 -26.31 -1.89
N ARG A 402 -4.98 -26.01 -3.03
CA ARG A 402 -3.87 -25.03 -3.06
C ARG A 402 -4.36 -23.63 -2.71
N ALA A 403 -5.48 -23.20 -3.24
CA ALA A 403 -6.07 -21.91 -2.92
C ALA A 403 -6.48 -21.83 -1.43
N ALA A 404 -7.14 -22.87 -0.89
CA ALA A 404 -7.62 -22.94 0.48
C ALA A 404 -6.49 -22.94 1.52
N ALA A 405 -5.26 -23.35 1.14
CA ALA A 405 -4.08 -23.18 1.99
C ALA A 405 -3.82 -21.71 2.37
N HIS A 406 -4.36 -20.76 1.63
CA HIS A 406 -4.32 -19.32 1.91
C HIS A 406 -5.64 -18.84 2.52
N GLY A 407 -6.11 -19.48 3.61
CA GLY A 407 -7.45 -19.30 4.17
C GLY A 407 -7.79 -17.90 4.68
N THR A 408 -6.83 -16.99 4.81
CA THR A 408 -7.08 -15.58 5.13
C THR A 408 -7.35 -14.71 3.90
N ALA A 409 -7.16 -15.24 2.67
CA ALA A 409 -7.41 -14.53 1.43
C ALA A 409 -8.82 -14.85 0.88
N PHE A 410 -9.47 -13.88 0.24
CA PHE A 410 -10.82 -13.98 -0.30
C PHE A 410 -11.04 -15.26 -1.15
N TYR A 411 -10.18 -15.48 -2.13
CA TYR A 411 -10.27 -16.66 -2.99
C TYR A 411 -9.88 -17.97 -2.29
N GLY A 412 -9.04 -17.89 -1.24
CA GLY A 412 -8.74 -19.03 -0.38
C GLY A 412 -9.97 -19.47 0.43
N GLN A 413 -10.74 -18.51 0.94
CA GLN A 413 -11.99 -18.78 1.65
C GLN A 413 -13.07 -19.33 0.73
N LEU A 414 -13.18 -18.81 -0.50
CA LEU A 414 -14.09 -19.37 -1.52
C LEU A 414 -13.70 -20.79 -1.90
N ALA A 415 -12.42 -21.07 -2.07
CA ALA A 415 -11.93 -22.41 -2.35
C ALA A 415 -12.20 -23.38 -1.20
N ALA A 416 -12.02 -22.95 0.05
CA ALA A 416 -12.37 -23.73 1.23
C ALA A 416 -13.86 -24.08 1.26
N ALA A 417 -14.75 -23.12 0.96
CA ALA A 417 -16.19 -23.35 0.86
C ALA A 417 -16.53 -24.39 -0.23
N ARG A 418 -15.86 -24.31 -1.42
CA ARG A 418 -16.00 -25.31 -2.49
C ARG A 418 -15.61 -26.72 -2.06
N LEU A 419 -14.67 -26.84 -1.13
CA LEU A 419 -14.25 -28.12 -0.55
C LEU A 419 -15.11 -28.55 0.64
N GLY A 420 -16.21 -27.84 0.94
CA GLY A 420 -17.07 -28.10 2.09
C GLY A 420 -16.43 -27.76 3.43
N GLN A 421 -15.35 -26.97 3.44
CA GLN A 421 -14.67 -26.52 4.65
C GLN A 421 -15.34 -25.25 5.18
N ASN A 422 -15.76 -25.28 6.44
CA ASN A 422 -16.44 -24.16 7.11
C ASN A 422 -15.62 -23.56 8.27
N THR A 423 -14.30 -23.69 8.18
CA THR A 423 -13.34 -23.15 9.16
C THR A 423 -12.20 -22.46 8.45
N ILE A 424 -11.73 -21.34 9.00
CA ILE A 424 -10.51 -20.67 8.56
C ILE A 424 -9.39 -21.11 9.49
N VAL A 425 -8.39 -21.78 8.93
CA VAL A 425 -7.17 -22.12 9.67
C VAL A 425 -6.26 -20.89 9.68
N ALA A 426 -6.46 -20.03 10.68
CA ALA A 426 -5.56 -18.92 10.97
C ALA A 426 -5.06 -19.13 12.41
N GLY A 427 -4.15 -20.07 12.58
CA GLY A 427 -3.55 -20.38 13.88
C GLY A 427 -2.78 -19.18 14.44
N TYR A 428 -2.77 -19.04 15.76
CA TYR A 428 -1.86 -18.12 16.43
C TYR A 428 -0.50 -18.81 16.53
N PRO A 429 0.60 -18.22 16.00
CA PRO A 429 1.91 -18.85 16.16
C PRO A 429 2.28 -18.92 17.64
N GLU A 430 2.35 -20.13 18.19
CA GLU A 430 2.71 -20.35 19.60
C GLU A 430 4.23 -20.25 19.77
N PRO A 431 4.74 -19.29 20.58
CA PRO A 431 6.17 -19.17 20.81
C PRO A 431 6.71 -20.37 21.59
N THR A 432 7.75 -21.02 21.11
CA THR A 432 8.47 -22.06 21.83
C THR A 432 9.34 -21.50 22.97
N ALA A 433 9.85 -22.34 23.85
CA ALA A 433 10.84 -21.91 24.86
C ALA A 433 12.12 -21.35 24.19
N ALA A 434 12.53 -21.95 23.09
CA ALA A 434 13.67 -21.46 22.31
C ALA A 434 13.40 -20.07 21.70
N ASP A 435 12.19 -19.80 21.19
CA ASP A 435 11.80 -18.47 20.68
C ASP A 435 11.86 -17.43 21.80
N ARG A 436 11.32 -17.74 22.97
CA ARG A 436 11.35 -16.84 24.15
C ARG A 436 12.80 -16.52 24.56
N GLY A 437 13.66 -17.54 24.59
CA GLY A 437 15.08 -17.37 24.92
C GLY A 437 15.82 -16.49 23.92
N ARG A 438 15.66 -16.75 22.61
CA ARG A 438 16.28 -15.91 21.57
C ARG A 438 15.74 -14.49 21.61
N PHE A 439 14.43 -14.32 21.73
CA PHE A 439 13.78 -13.01 21.77
C PHE A 439 14.28 -12.17 22.95
N ALA A 440 14.30 -12.75 24.16
CA ALA A 440 14.78 -12.07 25.37
C ALA A 440 16.28 -11.71 25.30
N GLY A 441 17.09 -12.49 24.57
CA GLY A 441 18.53 -12.22 24.39
C GLY A 441 18.87 -11.14 23.36
N ARG A 442 17.90 -10.58 22.63
CA ARG A 442 18.16 -9.57 21.61
C ARG A 442 18.38 -8.20 22.22
N GLU A 443 19.48 -7.52 21.87
CA GLU A 443 19.77 -6.15 22.32
C GLU A 443 18.66 -5.17 21.96
N ILE A 444 18.07 -5.28 20.75
CA ILE A 444 16.96 -4.44 20.30
C ILE A 444 15.70 -4.62 21.17
N VAL A 445 15.41 -5.83 21.65
CA VAL A 445 14.30 -6.08 22.56
C VAL A 445 14.55 -5.42 23.93
N ALA A 446 15.79 -5.48 24.42
CA ALA A 446 16.18 -4.77 25.64
C ALA A 446 16.11 -3.23 25.44
N ALA A 447 16.50 -2.72 24.27
CA ALA A 447 16.39 -1.29 23.95
C ALA A 447 14.92 -0.83 23.90
N ILE A 448 14.03 -1.63 23.31
CA ILE A 448 12.58 -1.40 23.34
C ILE A 448 12.09 -1.28 24.78
N ASP A 449 12.48 -2.23 25.65
CA ASP A 449 12.10 -2.22 27.07
C ASP A 449 12.55 -0.95 27.79
N ARG A 450 13.79 -0.54 27.57
CA ARG A 450 14.35 0.68 28.18
C ARG A 450 13.61 1.94 27.73
N LEU A 451 13.28 2.07 26.44
CA LEU A 451 12.52 3.19 25.90
C LEU A 451 11.10 3.26 26.49
N GLU A 452 10.43 2.12 26.61
CA GLU A 452 9.10 2.02 27.20
C GLU A 452 9.11 2.41 28.68
N ARG A 453 10.06 1.89 29.45
CA ARG A 453 10.23 2.22 30.88
C ARG A 453 10.65 3.67 31.11
N ALA A 454 11.35 4.28 30.16
CA ALA A 454 11.68 5.71 30.18
C ALA A 454 10.49 6.63 29.82
N GLY A 455 9.33 6.08 29.43
CA GLY A 455 8.17 6.84 28.98
C GLY A 455 8.24 7.33 27.52
N HIS A 456 9.23 6.85 26.76
CA HIS A 456 9.45 7.22 25.36
C HIS A 456 9.12 6.06 24.40
N GLY A 457 8.11 5.24 24.73
CA GLY A 457 7.72 4.07 23.95
C GLY A 457 7.38 4.34 22.48
N TRP A 458 6.96 5.55 22.13
CA TRP A 458 6.71 5.96 20.74
C TRP A 458 8.00 5.95 19.89
N ARG A 459 9.17 6.22 20.49
CA ARG A 459 10.46 6.11 19.79
C ARG A 459 10.81 4.65 19.48
N ALA A 460 10.33 3.71 20.29
CA ALA A 460 10.57 2.28 20.07
C ALA A 460 9.87 1.74 18.81
N ASP A 461 8.88 2.41 18.25
CA ASP A 461 8.14 1.94 17.07
C ASP A 461 9.05 1.72 15.84
N VAL A 462 10.15 2.46 15.73
CA VAL A 462 11.18 2.23 14.69
C VAL A 462 11.89 0.89 14.92
N LEU A 463 12.27 0.61 16.18
CA LEU A 463 12.92 -0.65 16.55
C LEU A 463 11.99 -1.85 16.35
N TYR A 464 10.70 -1.72 16.69
CA TYR A 464 9.70 -2.75 16.42
C TYR A 464 9.61 -3.11 14.95
N ARG A 465 9.52 -2.10 14.07
CA ARG A 465 9.42 -2.32 12.63
C ARG A 465 10.71 -2.90 12.04
N GLY A 466 11.86 -2.41 12.46
CA GLY A 466 13.15 -2.96 12.05
C GLY A 466 13.29 -4.42 12.46
N LEU A 467 13.05 -4.73 13.74
CA LEU A 467 13.11 -6.10 14.24
C LEU A 467 12.12 -7.03 13.52
N ALA A 468 10.90 -6.57 13.21
CA ALA A 468 9.95 -7.33 12.38
C ALA A 468 10.50 -7.62 10.97
N GLY A 469 11.35 -6.74 10.44
CA GLY A 469 12.07 -6.94 9.17
C GLY A 469 13.16 -8.01 9.23
N GLU A 470 13.65 -8.37 10.40
CA GLU A 470 14.77 -9.29 10.60
C GLU A 470 14.32 -10.68 11.11
N LEU A 471 13.32 -10.71 12.00
CA LEU A 471 12.84 -11.95 12.60
C LEU A 471 12.37 -12.95 11.55
N THR A 472 12.81 -14.21 11.67
CA THR A 472 12.42 -15.31 10.78
C THR A 472 11.48 -16.32 11.45
N SER A 473 11.46 -16.35 12.80
CA SER A 473 10.59 -17.25 13.56
C SER A 473 9.19 -16.64 13.74
N PRO A 474 8.11 -17.33 13.32
CA PRO A 474 6.74 -16.91 13.60
C PRO A 474 6.47 -16.72 15.10
N GLY A 475 7.09 -17.55 15.97
CA GLY A 475 6.97 -17.43 17.43
C GLY A 475 7.61 -16.16 17.98
N GLU A 476 8.78 -15.73 17.48
CA GLU A 476 9.40 -14.46 17.88
C GLU A 476 8.57 -13.26 17.37
N ILE A 477 8.00 -13.35 16.16
CA ILE A 477 7.09 -12.33 15.60
C ILE A 477 5.83 -12.22 16.49
N ALA A 478 5.29 -13.36 16.98
CA ALA A 478 4.16 -13.36 17.89
C ALA A 478 4.48 -12.64 19.20
N LEU A 479 5.68 -12.88 19.80
CA LEU A 479 6.13 -12.17 21.00
C LEU A 479 6.23 -10.66 20.76
N LEU A 480 6.78 -10.25 19.63
CA LEU A 480 6.91 -8.84 19.27
C LEU A 480 5.54 -8.16 19.09
N ALA A 481 4.62 -8.82 18.37
CA ALA A 481 3.27 -8.32 18.16
C ALA A 481 2.46 -8.26 19.46
N ALA A 482 2.55 -9.29 20.32
CA ALA A 482 1.89 -9.32 21.62
C ALA A 482 2.36 -8.17 22.53
N ARG A 483 3.65 -7.83 22.49
CA ARG A 483 4.20 -6.69 23.24
C ARG A 483 3.59 -5.37 22.75
N ALA A 484 3.47 -5.16 21.43
CA ALA A 484 2.82 -3.98 20.87
C ALA A 484 1.33 -3.90 21.27
N GLN A 485 0.61 -5.03 21.23
CA GLN A 485 -0.79 -5.11 21.68
C GLN A 485 -0.94 -4.81 23.17
N GLY A 486 -0.02 -5.31 24.02
CA GLY A 486 -0.03 -5.05 25.46
C GLY A 486 0.09 -3.56 25.82
N ARG A 487 0.59 -2.74 24.90
CA ARG A 487 0.63 -1.27 24.98
C ARG A 487 -0.62 -0.59 24.38
N GLY A 488 -1.61 -1.35 23.92
CA GLY A 488 -2.75 -0.81 23.18
C GLY A 488 -2.44 -0.39 21.73
N ASN A 489 -1.21 -0.60 21.24
CA ASN A 489 -0.82 -0.21 19.88
C ASN A 489 -1.15 -1.31 18.86
N HIS A 490 -2.45 -1.47 18.57
CA HIS A 490 -2.94 -2.47 17.62
C HIS A 490 -2.51 -2.21 16.18
N PHE A 491 -2.30 -0.93 15.82
CA PHE A 491 -1.74 -0.54 14.53
C PHE A 491 -0.33 -1.11 14.35
N LEU A 492 0.54 -0.93 15.34
CA LEU A 492 1.91 -1.47 15.29
C LEU A 492 1.92 -2.99 15.25
N ALA A 493 1.06 -3.65 16.03
CA ALA A 493 0.94 -5.11 16.03
C ALA A 493 0.55 -5.65 14.65
N LEU A 494 -0.43 -5.04 13.98
CA LEU A 494 -0.78 -5.37 12.61
C LEU A 494 0.37 -5.07 11.64
N LYS A 495 1.09 -3.97 11.82
CA LYS A 495 2.22 -3.59 10.97
C LYS A 495 3.36 -4.61 11.05
N ILE A 496 3.69 -5.10 12.24
CA ILE A 496 4.66 -6.19 12.48
C ILE A 496 4.26 -7.42 11.65
N SER A 497 3.00 -7.85 11.75
CA SER A 497 2.50 -9.01 11.00
C SER A 497 2.56 -8.79 9.49
N LYS A 498 2.24 -7.59 8.99
CA LYS A 498 2.32 -7.26 7.55
C LYS A 498 3.76 -7.26 7.03
N ILE A 499 4.73 -6.76 7.83
CA ILE A 499 6.16 -6.80 7.47
C ILE A 499 6.64 -8.24 7.35
N ALA A 500 6.27 -9.11 8.30
CA ALA A 500 6.60 -10.53 8.26
C ALA A 500 5.95 -11.24 7.06
N ALA A 501 4.66 -11.00 6.81
CA ALA A 501 3.93 -11.57 5.67
C ALA A 501 4.51 -11.16 4.31
N ALA A 502 4.98 -9.92 4.17
CA ALA A 502 5.65 -9.44 2.95
C ALA A 502 6.97 -10.18 2.67
N ARG A 503 7.56 -10.82 3.69
CA ARG A 503 8.75 -11.67 3.61
C ARG A 503 8.41 -13.16 3.45
N GLY A 504 7.13 -13.51 3.25
CA GLY A 504 6.65 -14.88 3.08
C GLY A 504 6.48 -15.65 4.40
N ILE A 505 6.51 -14.97 5.55
CA ILE A 505 6.30 -15.62 6.86
C ILE A 505 4.81 -15.60 7.19
N ASP A 506 4.21 -16.77 7.37
CA ASP A 506 2.81 -16.87 7.79
C ASP A 506 2.67 -16.40 9.24
N THR A 507 1.88 -15.38 9.44
CA THR A 507 1.57 -14.80 10.74
C THR A 507 0.18 -15.18 11.26
N GLY A 508 -0.62 -15.87 10.46
CA GLY A 508 -1.94 -16.35 10.84
C GLY A 508 -2.83 -15.28 11.48
N ALA A 509 -3.33 -15.60 12.67
CA ALA A 509 -4.23 -14.71 13.43
C ALA A 509 -3.57 -13.42 13.95
N LEU A 510 -2.23 -13.33 14.00
CA LEU A 510 -1.53 -12.08 14.38
C LEU A 510 -1.88 -10.90 13.46
N ALA A 511 -2.22 -11.18 12.20
CA ALA A 511 -2.65 -10.15 11.25
C ALA A 511 -4.08 -9.61 11.52
N TYR A 512 -4.75 -10.12 12.54
CA TYR A 512 -6.14 -9.79 12.89
C TYR A 512 -6.28 -9.48 14.40
N PRO A 513 -5.63 -8.42 14.89
CA PRO A 513 -5.67 -8.08 16.30
C PRO A 513 -7.09 -7.74 16.77
N ILE A 514 -7.45 -8.22 17.97
CA ILE A 514 -8.68 -7.86 18.68
C ILE A 514 -8.31 -6.91 19.83
N GLY A 515 -9.21 -5.97 20.18
CA GLY A 515 -9.01 -4.98 21.24
C GLY A 515 -8.96 -3.52 20.74
N ALA A 516 -8.73 -3.30 19.45
CA ALA A 516 -8.67 -1.97 18.85
C ALA A 516 -10.00 -1.18 18.93
N ILE A 517 -11.12 -1.86 18.96
CA ILE A 517 -12.45 -1.27 19.19
C ILE A 517 -12.79 -1.52 20.65
N PRO A 518 -12.88 -0.46 21.49
CA PRO A 518 -13.12 -0.60 22.92
C PRO A 518 -14.54 -1.11 23.22
N PRO A 519 -14.77 -1.76 24.37
CA PRO A 519 -16.10 -2.24 24.76
C PRO A 519 -17.18 -1.16 24.86
N SER A 520 -16.77 0.09 25.07
CA SER A 520 -17.66 1.27 25.12
C SER A 520 -18.22 1.68 23.76
N ALA A 521 -17.70 1.16 22.65
CA ALA A 521 -18.20 1.45 21.32
C ALA A 521 -19.52 0.70 21.07
N ASP A 522 -20.55 1.44 20.67
CA ASP A 522 -21.80 0.85 20.23
C ASP A 522 -21.66 0.39 18.76
N VAL A 523 -21.45 -0.91 18.59
CA VAL A 523 -21.31 -1.58 17.29
C VAL A 523 -22.32 -2.74 17.15
N ALA A 524 -23.36 -2.76 18.00
CA ALA A 524 -24.23 -3.94 18.15
C ALA A 524 -25.00 -4.28 16.88
N GLU A 525 -25.55 -3.28 16.18
CA GLU A 525 -26.38 -3.52 14.98
C GLU A 525 -25.53 -3.94 13.77
N ALA A 526 -24.46 -3.21 13.43
CA ALA A 526 -23.56 -3.62 12.35
C ALA A 526 -22.82 -4.94 12.66
N GLY A 527 -22.61 -5.21 13.94
CA GLY A 527 -21.90 -6.38 14.43
C GLY A 527 -20.38 -6.15 14.55
N LYS A 528 -19.83 -6.69 15.64
CA LYS A 528 -18.42 -6.49 16.01
C LYS A 528 -17.45 -6.96 14.92
N ALA A 529 -17.71 -8.12 14.31
CA ALA A 529 -16.88 -8.67 13.24
C ALA A 529 -16.78 -7.73 12.02
N LEU A 530 -17.90 -7.12 11.64
CA LEU A 530 -17.95 -6.20 10.51
C LEU A 530 -17.22 -4.89 10.82
N ALA A 531 -17.42 -4.32 12.01
CA ALA A 531 -16.71 -3.11 12.45
C ALA A 531 -15.19 -3.32 12.46
N TYR A 532 -14.69 -4.48 12.95
CA TYR A 532 -13.28 -4.85 12.89
C TYR A 532 -12.76 -5.01 11.46
N ALA A 533 -13.53 -5.66 10.57
CA ALA A 533 -13.15 -5.87 9.19
C ALA A 533 -12.95 -4.55 8.44
N VAL A 534 -13.88 -3.61 8.63
CA VAL A 534 -13.80 -2.29 8.01
C VAL A 534 -12.68 -1.47 8.64
N ALA A 535 -12.55 -1.40 9.97
CA ALA A 535 -11.48 -0.67 10.63
C ALA A 535 -10.07 -1.15 10.20
N ARG A 536 -9.90 -2.48 10.04
CA ARG A 536 -8.66 -3.05 9.53
C ARG A 536 -8.36 -2.60 8.10
N GLN A 537 -9.36 -2.53 7.24
CA GLN A 537 -9.19 -2.10 5.84
C GLN A 537 -8.98 -0.59 5.72
N GLU A 538 -9.69 0.21 6.50
CA GLU A 538 -9.70 1.66 6.40
C GLU A 538 -8.45 2.33 7.00
N SER A 539 -8.06 1.92 8.19
CA SER A 539 -7.01 2.59 8.97
C SER A 539 -5.91 1.69 9.49
N GLU A 540 -5.99 0.37 9.28
CA GLU A 540 -5.13 -0.60 9.99
C GLU A 540 -5.19 -0.43 11.52
N PHE A 541 -6.31 0.05 12.05
CA PHE A 541 -6.51 0.42 13.46
C PHE A 541 -5.74 1.68 13.93
N ASN A 542 -5.31 2.53 13.02
CA ASN A 542 -4.75 3.82 13.37
C ASN A 542 -5.87 4.81 13.72
N VAL A 543 -6.04 5.08 15.02
CA VAL A 543 -7.06 6.03 15.52
C VAL A 543 -6.85 7.44 14.98
N ALA A 544 -5.59 7.84 14.77
CA ALA A 544 -5.24 9.18 14.31
C ALA A 544 -5.22 9.33 12.77
N ALA A 545 -5.64 8.30 12.01
CA ALA A 545 -5.58 8.30 10.56
C ALA A 545 -6.42 9.42 9.94
N ILE A 546 -5.82 10.15 8.98
CA ILE A 546 -6.50 11.15 8.13
C ILE A 546 -6.10 10.88 6.69
N SER A 547 -7.09 10.64 5.82
CA SER A 547 -6.84 10.41 4.39
C SER A 547 -6.65 11.72 3.61
N GLY A 548 -6.13 11.63 2.38
CA GLY A 548 -6.03 12.78 1.47
C GLY A 548 -7.38 13.43 1.15
N ALA A 549 -8.49 12.69 1.24
CA ALA A 549 -9.85 13.19 1.10
C ALA A 549 -10.44 13.77 2.40
N GLY A 550 -9.69 13.72 3.50
CA GLY A 550 -10.11 14.23 4.81
C GLY A 550 -10.97 13.26 5.61
N ALA A 551 -11.05 11.98 5.25
CA ALA A 551 -11.68 10.94 6.07
C ALA A 551 -10.83 10.67 7.33
N ARG A 552 -11.47 10.35 8.49
CA ARG A 552 -10.84 10.40 9.81
C ARG A 552 -11.08 9.16 10.66
N GLY A 553 -10.05 8.75 11.36
CA GLY A 553 -10.08 7.76 12.45
C GLY A 553 -10.23 6.32 11.99
N LEU A 554 -10.62 5.42 12.89
CA LEU A 554 -10.65 3.98 12.67
C LEU A 554 -11.43 3.55 11.43
N LEU A 555 -12.65 4.06 11.24
CA LEU A 555 -13.53 3.71 10.13
C LEU A 555 -13.54 4.79 9.00
N GLN A 556 -12.57 5.69 8.99
CA GLN A 556 -12.34 6.69 7.95
C GLN A 556 -13.61 7.46 7.53
N LEU A 557 -14.27 8.05 8.51
CA LEU A 557 -15.48 8.83 8.24
C LEU A 557 -15.14 10.23 7.73
N LEU A 558 -15.79 10.64 6.65
CA LEU A 558 -15.79 12.04 6.23
C LEU A 558 -16.51 12.90 7.30
N PRO A 559 -16.02 14.13 7.59
CA PRO A 559 -16.63 14.99 8.60
C PRO A 559 -18.13 15.24 8.43
N GLY A 560 -18.62 15.29 7.18
CA GLY A 560 -20.04 15.41 6.87
C GLY A 560 -20.83 14.18 7.31
N THR A 561 -20.38 13.00 6.90
CA THR A 561 -20.99 11.72 7.31
C THR A 561 -20.97 11.53 8.83
N ALA A 562 -19.83 11.84 9.48
CA ALA A 562 -19.71 11.75 10.94
C ALA A 562 -20.70 12.67 11.67
N ARG A 563 -20.93 13.88 11.17
CA ARG A 563 -21.93 14.82 11.74
C ARG A 563 -23.35 14.30 11.61
N ASP A 564 -23.67 13.72 10.45
CA ASP A 564 -25.00 13.13 10.21
C ASP A 564 -25.25 11.91 11.11
N MET A 565 -24.22 11.04 11.26
CA MET A 565 -24.30 9.90 12.17
C MET A 565 -24.40 10.34 13.65
N ALA A 566 -23.61 11.32 14.06
CA ALA A 566 -23.71 11.87 15.43
C ALA A 566 -25.14 12.36 15.75
N ARG A 567 -25.77 13.06 14.80
CA ARG A 567 -27.19 13.49 14.96
C ARG A 567 -28.15 12.30 15.07
N LYS A 568 -27.96 11.26 14.26
CA LYS A 568 -28.82 10.07 14.24
C LYS A 568 -28.66 9.21 15.51
N THR A 569 -27.46 9.13 16.05
CA THR A 569 -27.13 8.36 17.26
C THR A 569 -27.33 9.17 18.55
N GLY A 570 -27.73 10.46 18.46
CA GLY A 570 -27.90 11.34 19.63
C GLY A 570 -26.59 11.79 20.27
N LEU A 571 -25.45 11.58 19.61
CA LEU A 571 -24.14 12.00 20.12
C LEU A 571 -23.78 13.42 19.68
N ALA A 572 -23.08 14.15 20.54
CA ALA A 572 -22.50 15.46 20.16
C ALA A 572 -21.38 15.27 19.13
N TYR A 573 -21.46 16.00 18.00
CA TYR A 573 -20.41 15.96 17.00
C TYR A 573 -19.11 16.64 17.48
N SER A 574 -18.00 15.95 17.35
CA SER A 574 -16.65 16.48 17.61
C SER A 574 -15.65 16.00 16.55
N ALA A 575 -15.11 16.93 15.77
CA ALA A 575 -14.10 16.62 14.76
C ALA A 575 -12.78 16.12 15.37
N ALA A 576 -12.42 16.58 16.57
CA ALA A 576 -11.22 16.16 17.28
C ALA A 576 -11.36 14.70 17.76
N ARG A 577 -12.50 14.32 18.32
CA ARG A 577 -12.75 12.94 18.78
C ARG A 577 -12.71 11.91 17.65
N LEU A 578 -12.92 12.30 16.40
CA LEU A 578 -12.80 11.36 15.27
C LEU A 578 -11.39 10.76 15.14
N THR A 579 -10.35 11.46 15.60
CA THR A 579 -8.95 11.01 15.51
C THR A 579 -8.27 10.78 16.85
N SER A 580 -9.00 10.92 17.96
CA SER A 580 -8.46 10.72 19.31
C SER A 580 -9.27 9.74 20.17
N ASP A 581 -10.49 9.38 19.73
CA ASP A 581 -11.41 8.52 20.48
C ASP A 581 -11.87 7.36 19.60
N ALA A 582 -11.27 6.20 19.82
CA ALA A 582 -11.55 4.99 19.07
C ALA A 582 -13.03 4.54 19.23
N GLY A 583 -13.59 4.64 20.43
CA GLY A 583 -14.97 4.29 20.73
C GLY A 583 -15.97 5.18 20.02
N TYR A 584 -15.75 6.49 20.07
CA TYR A 584 -16.57 7.48 19.37
C TYR A 584 -16.57 7.26 17.85
N ASN A 585 -15.37 7.08 17.26
CA ASN A 585 -15.27 6.83 15.82
C ASN A 585 -15.93 5.52 15.42
N ALA A 586 -15.72 4.44 16.21
CA ALA A 586 -16.31 3.13 15.93
C ALA A 586 -17.83 3.14 16.03
N THR A 587 -18.42 3.84 17.01
CA THR A 587 -19.88 3.99 17.15
C THR A 587 -20.49 4.69 15.92
N LEU A 588 -19.93 5.83 15.51
CA LEU A 588 -20.42 6.55 14.33
C LEU A 588 -20.21 5.75 13.03
N GLY A 589 -19.08 5.05 12.91
CA GLY A 589 -18.79 4.21 11.75
C GLY A 589 -19.71 3.00 11.65
N ALA A 590 -20.01 2.36 12.76
CA ALA A 590 -20.98 1.25 12.83
C ALA A 590 -22.38 1.71 12.43
N ALA A 591 -22.83 2.86 12.92
CA ALA A 591 -24.11 3.46 12.54
C ALA A 591 -24.19 3.76 11.03
N PHE A 592 -23.06 4.21 10.43
CA PHE A 592 -23.00 4.42 8.99
C PHE A 592 -23.02 3.10 8.21
N LEU A 593 -22.31 2.07 8.68
CA LEU A 593 -22.35 0.73 8.08
C LEU A 593 -23.77 0.16 8.11
N ASP A 594 -24.48 0.32 9.23
CA ASP A 594 -25.85 -0.17 9.39
C ASP A 594 -26.82 0.56 8.45
N GLU A 595 -26.64 1.88 8.28
CA GLU A 595 -27.41 2.63 7.27
C GLU A 595 -27.14 2.13 5.84
N GLN A 596 -25.90 1.77 5.50
CA GLN A 596 -25.60 1.19 4.18
C GLN A 596 -26.15 -0.23 4.03
N LEU A 597 -26.11 -1.06 5.07
CA LEU A 597 -26.73 -2.36 5.09
C LEU A 597 -28.26 -2.26 4.86
N ALA A 598 -28.92 -1.37 5.58
CA ALA A 598 -30.36 -1.15 5.40
C ALA A 598 -30.69 -0.63 3.99
N ARG A 599 -29.87 0.23 3.42
CA ARG A 599 -30.04 0.77 2.06
C ARG A 599 -29.99 -0.31 0.98
N PHE A 600 -29.18 -1.35 1.18
CA PHE A 600 -28.96 -2.43 0.22
C PHE A 600 -29.58 -3.76 0.67
N ASP A 601 -30.63 -3.72 1.50
CA ASP A 601 -31.38 -4.89 1.98
C ASP A 601 -30.46 -5.97 2.58
N GLY A 602 -29.43 -5.57 3.32
CA GLY A 602 -28.47 -6.45 3.97
C GLY A 602 -27.32 -6.95 3.10
N SER A 603 -27.28 -6.64 1.80
CA SER A 603 -26.20 -7.10 0.90
C SER A 603 -24.84 -6.56 1.32
N TYR A 604 -23.94 -7.42 1.73
CA TYR A 604 -22.56 -7.03 2.05
C TYR A 604 -21.79 -6.51 0.82
N VAL A 605 -21.99 -7.15 -0.34
CA VAL A 605 -21.30 -6.76 -1.59
C VAL A 605 -21.61 -5.33 -1.97
N LEU A 606 -22.90 -4.97 -2.01
CA LEU A 606 -23.35 -3.60 -2.34
C LEU A 606 -23.01 -2.62 -1.22
N THR A 607 -23.09 -3.04 0.04
CA THR A 607 -22.70 -2.22 1.20
C THR A 607 -21.22 -1.84 1.15
N PHE A 608 -20.33 -2.79 0.88
CA PHE A 608 -18.89 -2.50 0.80
C PHE A 608 -18.55 -1.65 -0.42
N ALA A 609 -19.18 -1.93 -1.57
CA ALA A 609 -19.04 -1.09 -2.75
C ALA A 609 -19.54 0.35 -2.49
N GLY A 610 -20.68 0.49 -1.81
CA GLY A 610 -21.27 1.77 -1.45
C GLY A 610 -20.46 2.54 -0.39
N TYR A 611 -19.86 1.85 0.56
CA TYR A 611 -19.01 2.45 1.59
C TYR A 611 -17.77 3.11 0.97
N ASN A 612 -17.10 2.39 0.06
CA ASN A 612 -15.86 2.87 -0.58
C ASN A 612 -16.11 3.88 -1.71
N ALA A 613 -17.01 3.54 -2.67
CA ALA A 613 -17.22 4.36 -3.87
C ALA A 613 -18.42 5.33 -3.78
N GLY A 614 -19.21 5.21 -2.72
CA GLY A 614 -20.46 5.92 -2.54
C GLY A 614 -21.69 5.11 -3.01
N PRO A 615 -22.81 5.19 -2.26
CA PRO A 615 -23.98 4.35 -2.49
C PRO A 615 -24.64 4.54 -3.86
N ARG A 616 -24.56 5.73 -4.44
CA ARG A 616 -25.07 6.00 -5.79
C ARG A 616 -24.36 5.16 -6.85
N ARG A 617 -23.03 5.04 -6.76
CA ARG A 617 -22.24 4.24 -7.72
C ARG A 617 -22.52 2.75 -7.58
N ALA A 618 -22.65 2.25 -6.34
CA ALA A 618 -23.00 0.85 -6.13
C ALA A 618 -24.36 0.51 -6.76
N ALA A 619 -25.36 1.41 -6.64
CA ALA A 619 -26.66 1.26 -7.30
C ALA A 619 -26.56 1.33 -8.84
N GLU A 620 -25.80 2.28 -9.39
CA GLU A 620 -25.54 2.39 -10.82
C GLU A 620 -24.87 1.12 -11.39
N TRP A 621 -23.96 0.48 -10.63
CA TRP A 621 -23.33 -0.77 -11.04
C TRP A 621 -24.28 -1.96 -10.95
N ALA A 622 -25.17 -2.00 -9.96
CA ALA A 622 -26.23 -3.03 -9.89
C ALA A 622 -27.21 -2.91 -11.07
N GLU A 623 -27.56 -1.70 -11.47
CA GLU A 623 -28.37 -1.46 -12.66
C GLU A 623 -27.63 -1.88 -13.96
N ARG A 624 -26.34 -1.54 -14.08
CA ARG A 624 -25.55 -1.78 -15.30
C ARG A 624 -25.18 -3.25 -15.49
N TYR A 625 -24.78 -3.95 -14.43
CA TYR A 625 -24.22 -5.30 -14.48
C TYR A 625 -25.17 -6.39 -13.97
N GLY A 626 -26.38 -6.02 -13.59
CA GLY A 626 -27.33 -6.89 -12.91
C GLY A 626 -27.21 -6.79 -11.39
N ASP A 627 -28.30 -7.08 -10.69
CA ASP A 627 -28.34 -7.05 -9.23
C ASP A 627 -27.70 -8.32 -8.66
N PRO A 628 -26.63 -8.22 -7.84
CA PRO A 628 -25.99 -9.41 -7.27
C PRO A 628 -26.80 -10.05 -6.13
N ARG A 629 -27.83 -9.39 -5.60
CA ARG A 629 -28.64 -9.90 -4.49
C ARG A 629 -29.46 -11.11 -4.91
N GLY A 630 -29.29 -12.21 -4.18
CA GLY A 630 -30.02 -13.46 -4.45
C GLY A 630 -29.57 -14.21 -5.70
N ALA A 631 -28.54 -13.73 -6.40
CA ALA A 631 -27.91 -14.46 -7.49
C ALA A 631 -27.10 -15.66 -6.95
N ASP A 632 -26.73 -16.60 -7.84
CA ASP A 632 -25.82 -17.67 -7.49
C ASP A 632 -24.40 -17.13 -7.20
N ILE A 633 -23.60 -17.93 -6.51
CA ILE A 633 -22.27 -17.50 -6.06
C ILE A 633 -21.36 -17.11 -7.24
N GLU A 634 -21.48 -17.78 -8.38
CA GLU A 634 -20.69 -17.51 -9.57
C GLU A 634 -20.99 -16.12 -10.13
N THR A 635 -22.26 -15.80 -10.24
CA THR A 635 -22.76 -14.50 -10.68
C THR A 635 -22.32 -13.39 -9.71
N VAL A 636 -22.35 -13.63 -8.40
CA VAL A 636 -21.89 -12.66 -7.40
C VAL A 636 -20.38 -12.40 -7.53
N ILE A 637 -19.57 -13.45 -7.72
CA ILE A 637 -18.12 -13.31 -7.90
C ILE A 637 -17.81 -12.53 -9.19
N ASP A 638 -18.47 -12.89 -10.31
CA ASP A 638 -18.30 -12.19 -11.58
C ASP A 638 -18.76 -10.72 -11.48
N TRP A 639 -19.82 -10.44 -10.73
CA TRP A 639 -20.25 -9.07 -10.47
C TRP A 639 -19.18 -8.27 -9.70
N ILE A 640 -18.57 -8.85 -8.67
CA ILE A 640 -17.49 -8.22 -7.93
C ILE A 640 -16.31 -7.91 -8.88
N GLU A 641 -15.93 -8.86 -9.74
CA GLU A 641 -14.86 -8.66 -10.71
C GLU A 641 -15.24 -7.65 -11.81
N ARG A 642 -16.51 -7.42 -12.09
CA ARG A 642 -16.99 -6.37 -13.01
C ARG A 642 -16.97 -4.97 -12.42
N ILE A 643 -16.82 -4.78 -11.11
CA ILE A 643 -16.68 -3.44 -10.51
C ILE A 643 -15.57 -2.68 -11.24
N PRO A 644 -15.84 -1.52 -11.87
CA PRO A 644 -14.88 -0.86 -12.75
C PRO A 644 -13.72 -0.21 -11.99
N TYR A 645 -13.94 0.18 -10.73
CA TYR A 645 -12.92 0.78 -9.88
C TYR A 645 -12.11 -0.31 -9.19
N THR A 646 -10.83 -0.44 -9.57
CA THR A 646 -9.93 -1.44 -9.00
C THR A 646 -9.84 -1.32 -7.47
N GLU A 647 -9.81 -0.09 -6.94
CA GLU A 647 -9.81 0.15 -5.51
C GLU A 647 -11.07 -0.45 -4.85
N THR A 648 -12.25 -0.15 -5.38
CA THR A 648 -13.51 -0.64 -4.80
C THR A 648 -13.66 -2.15 -4.97
N ARG A 649 -13.26 -2.72 -6.10
CA ARG A 649 -13.24 -4.17 -6.30
C ARG A 649 -12.38 -4.86 -5.25
N ASN A 650 -11.16 -4.38 -5.06
CA ASN A 650 -10.26 -4.89 -4.04
C ASN A 650 -10.82 -4.67 -2.63
N TYR A 651 -11.43 -3.51 -2.37
CA TYR A 651 -12.05 -3.21 -1.09
C TYR A 651 -13.12 -4.22 -0.71
N VAL A 652 -14.05 -4.53 -1.62
CA VAL A 652 -15.10 -5.53 -1.39
C VAL A 652 -14.50 -6.88 -1.01
N GLN A 653 -13.49 -7.34 -1.74
CA GLN A 653 -12.79 -8.60 -1.44
C GLN A 653 -12.06 -8.54 -0.10
N ARG A 654 -11.30 -7.46 0.17
CA ARG A 654 -10.53 -7.30 1.43
C ARG A 654 -11.43 -7.20 2.65
N VAL A 655 -12.53 -6.46 2.59
CA VAL A 655 -13.46 -6.35 3.73
C VAL A 655 -14.16 -7.68 3.98
N MET A 656 -14.59 -8.40 2.91
CA MET A 656 -15.22 -9.70 3.05
C MET A 656 -14.27 -10.73 3.68
N GLU A 657 -13.02 -10.85 3.20
CA GLU A 657 -12.07 -11.80 3.79
C GLU A 657 -11.76 -11.46 5.26
N ASN A 658 -11.58 -10.18 5.59
CA ASN A 658 -11.39 -9.73 6.96
C ASN A 658 -12.61 -10.08 7.82
N TYR A 659 -13.82 -9.85 7.29
CA TYR A 659 -15.07 -10.15 7.99
C TYR A 659 -15.18 -11.63 8.35
N GLN A 660 -14.86 -12.53 7.42
CA GLN A 660 -14.88 -13.97 7.69
C GLN A 660 -13.87 -14.36 8.79
N VAL A 661 -12.65 -13.80 8.77
CA VAL A 661 -11.66 -14.08 9.81
C VAL A 661 -12.13 -13.58 11.17
N TYR A 662 -12.62 -12.34 11.29
CA TYR A 662 -13.15 -11.83 12.55
C TYR A 662 -14.42 -12.55 13.00
N LYS A 663 -15.29 -12.93 12.07
CA LYS A 663 -16.49 -13.74 12.36
C LYS A 663 -16.08 -15.10 12.95
N MET A 664 -15.07 -15.77 12.37
CA MET A 664 -14.52 -17.00 12.91
C MET A 664 -13.95 -16.82 14.31
N GLN A 665 -13.12 -15.80 14.55
CA GLN A 665 -12.51 -15.53 15.86
C GLN A 665 -13.56 -15.22 16.94
N LEU A 666 -14.62 -14.50 16.59
CA LEU A 666 -15.62 -14.03 17.55
C LEU A 666 -16.78 -15.01 17.76
N THR A 667 -17.09 -15.87 16.78
CA THR A 667 -18.29 -16.73 16.80
C THR A 667 -18.01 -18.20 16.54
N GLY A 668 -16.80 -18.55 16.12
CA GLY A 668 -16.43 -19.91 15.70
C GLY A 668 -17.07 -20.37 14.38
N ARG A 669 -17.65 -19.46 13.59
CA ARG A 669 -18.40 -19.80 12.37
C ARG A 669 -17.94 -18.95 11.19
N VAL A 670 -17.91 -19.55 10.00
CA VAL A 670 -17.73 -18.89 8.71
C VAL A 670 -18.73 -19.46 7.69
N ASP A 671 -19.15 -18.62 6.77
CA ASP A 671 -19.95 -19.02 5.61
C ASP A 671 -19.87 -17.90 4.57
N ILE A 672 -18.77 -17.87 3.81
CA ILE A 672 -18.52 -16.80 2.85
C ILE A 672 -19.53 -16.79 1.72
N GLU A 673 -19.97 -17.96 1.23
CA GLU A 673 -20.93 -18.03 0.12
C GLU A 673 -22.29 -17.48 0.54
N ARG A 674 -22.80 -17.91 1.71
CA ARG A 674 -24.04 -17.36 2.25
C ARG A 674 -23.96 -15.85 2.45
N ASP A 675 -22.87 -15.38 3.05
CA ASP A 675 -22.68 -13.95 3.34
C ASP A 675 -22.58 -13.11 2.06
N LEU A 676 -21.98 -13.65 0.99
CA LEU A 676 -21.93 -12.99 -0.32
C LEU A 676 -23.30 -12.96 -1.03
N ILE A 677 -24.05 -14.07 -0.98
CA ILE A 677 -25.34 -14.23 -1.68
C ILE A 677 -26.46 -13.51 -0.94
N ARG A 678 -26.55 -13.75 0.37
CA ARG A 678 -27.71 -13.32 1.18
C ARG A 678 -27.42 -12.07 2.01
N GLY A 679 -26.12 -11.83 2.28
CA GLY A 679 -25.74 -10.78 3.21
C GLY A 679 -26.16 -11.08 4.65
N ARG A 680 -26.60 -10.04 5.36
CA ARG A 680 -27.05 -10.09 6.76
C ARG A 680 -28.45 -10.66 6.90
#